data_5337ce4f2d76ac168efa03f93250622e
#
_entry.id   5337ce4f2d76ac168efa03f93250622e
#
_cell.length_a   1.000
_cell.length_b   1.000
_cell.length_c   1.000
_cell.angle_alpha   90.00
_cell.angle_beta   90.00
_cell.angle_gamma   90.00
#
_symmetry.space_group_name_H-M   'P 1'
#
loop_
_entity.id
_entity.type
_entity.pdbx_description
1 polymer ?
#
loop_
_entity_poly.entity_id
_entity_poly.type
_entity_poly.pdbx_seq_one_letter_code
_entity_poly.pdbx_strand_id
1 'polypeptide(L)'
;MRITDGNRYNQINYYQNALQNKLNTANNQIASGLKAEYGYQNNNVNNQNLKYGFESNTLDQAHDVAQSAYTSTLNTDKALSELSSTMEQFKTKLIQAASDVHSTTSRQAIALDLAKLKDHMINVANTSIGGEYLFGGSKVDRPPFDKAGNYYGNNENLNALIGSNNLVPYNISGQNLFLGKDVDRQKIITANIKKLNQSKLHPDIMDAYNRTQNPQEVYINAQDTLRDLIGDTDNDPRNDKPEYFYLQGVRPDGSAFKAKFALDKGYNNKADATRVQDLLDQIGKAYGNTSTNQVAQVSLNAWGEIEIRDLTPGRAALDFHMLSSEKNVDDLNDLFTSGARVSTYVKSAFVANRSLESLQSTLDPYDHRMHDIKSAFITTEDNTPATRNTPLKDILGPNVASLKLEGTRPNKPDGHIDTTPLEPLILAITPTTTMQDLMDGIKSHFGGKLDVELSNDGHLRVVDNNVRNKAHDSNKPPFDGESGFSLKITSLDAKGTPTQALPLDYADTYKQTYFSRQGAYLHSNVSQIVPKTMDYATGASTLASAMGAKITQQDYTMVLKDNNGVDVKAQLHLSPGGAFLDLPKKSGGVYHIPLYNRDDTPPHLTKPNDFTYRQLMDAMTLAFNFSNSDPKEYEQAQAGAPSKASKDAFLSLLKQADERVDVNLNDRGQVQIHDKIHSKTPMQFMFYDNKASDFSPESLKRDTPAIRLNANNAPTIDTPHIHFFKQLDQVIEAVREGIDRPDSLQGYGPEMRNIGIQNGIALIDHLSDHIEKIIASNGAHSRNFSHVMRRNEVLKNQVESIRADATGTDVAQTYNKFAQLRNNYDASLASASKINQMSLTNYM
;
A
#
# COMPACT_ATOMS: atom_id res chain seq x y z
N MET A 1 -55.48 -81.04 24.02
CA MET A 1 -54.02 -80.91 23.99
C MET A 1 -53.48 -80.98 25.41
N ARG A 2 -52.90 -82.16 25.78
CA ARG A 2 -52.25 -82.36 27.06
C ARG A 2 -50.91 -81.70 27.03
N ILE A 3 -50.83 -80.43 27.66
CA ILE A 3 -49.55 -79.85 27.97
C ILE A 3 -48.94 -80.70 29.05
N THR A 4 -47.92 -81.49 28.74
CA THR A 4 -47.19 -82.31 29.70
C THR A 4 -46.56 -81.41 30.80
N ASP A 5 -46.56 -81.86 32.05
CA ASP A 5 -46.02 -81.16 33.20
C ASP A 5 -44.54 -80.85 32.93
N GLY A 6 -43.82 -81.63 32.18
CA GLY A 6 -42.43 -81.26 31.73
C GLY A 6 -42.37 -80.01 30.87
N ASN A 7 -43.35 -79.71 30.02
CA ASN A 7 -43.35 -78.47 29.21
C ASN A 7 -43.63 -77.25 30.12
N ARG A 8 -44.49 -77.35 31.09
CA ARG A 8 -44.73 -76.28 32.07
C ARG A 8 -43.50 -76.01 32.91
N TYR A 9 -42.81 -77.04 33.38
CA TYR A 9 -41.57 -76.89 34.14
C TYR A 9 -40.45 -76.27 33.34
N ASN A 10 -40.27 -76.70 32.13
CA ASN A 10 -39.32 -76.10 31.23
C ASN A 10 -39.63 -74.64 30.92
N GLN A 11 -40.87 -74.30 30.77
CA GLN A 11 -41.31 -72.91 30.55
C GLN A 11 -41.08 -72.01 31.80
N ILE A 12 -41.31 -72.54 32.97
CA ILE A 12 -41.05 -71.81 34.23
C ILE A 12 -39.52 -71.61 34.37
N ASN A 13 -38.76 -72.70 34.20
CA ASN A 13 -37.27 -72.55 34.24
C ASN A 13 -36.73 -71.57 33.22
N TYR A 14 -37.29 -71.51 32.03
CA TYR A 14 -36.92 -70.52 31.03
C TYR A 14 -37.20 -69.09 31.52
N TYR A 15 -38.38 -68.83 32.06
CA TYR A 15 -38.71 -67.52 32.64
C TYR A 15 -37.90 -67.19 33.85
N GLN A 16 -37.60 -68.12 34.74
CA GLN A 16 -36.74 -67.91 35.90
C GLN A 16 -35.32 -67.54 35.49
N ASN A 17 -34.74 -68.30 34.57
CA ASN A 17 -33.42 -68.03 34.02
C ASN A 17 -33.39 -66.62 33.32
N ALA A 18 -34.44 -66.28 32.60
CA ALA A 18 -34.56 -64.99 31.98
C ALA A 18 -34.68 -63.83 32.99
N LEU A 19 -35.43 -64.04 34.08
CA LEU A 19 -35.54 -63.09 35.19
C LEU A 19 -34.20 -62.95 35.96
N GLN A 20 -33.55 -64.07 36.21
CA GLN A 20 -32.21 -64.10 36.88
C GLN A 20 -31.19 -63.37 36.05
N ASN A 21 -31.15 -63.56 34.73
CA ASN A 21 -30.27 -62.83 33.83
C ASN A 21 -30.59 -61.31 33.84
N LYS A 22 -31.85 -60.91 33.86
CA LYS A 22 -32.27 -59.53 34.00
C LYS A 22 -31.90 -58.93 35.35
N LEU A 23 -32.02 -59.67 36.44
CA LEU A 23 -31.58 -59.24 37.78
C LEU A 23 -30.08 -59.07 37.84
N ASN A 24 -29.30 -60.00 37.30
CA ASN A 24 -27.84 -59.89 37.24
C ASN A 24 -27.43 -58.68 36.40
N THR A 25 -28.12 -58.45 35.29
CA THR A 25 -27.86 -57.25 34.44
C THR A 25 -28.17 -55.96 35.21
N ALA A 26 -29.32 -55.87 35.89
CA ALA A 26 -29.68 -54.71 36.66
C ALA A 26 -28.73 -54.47 37.85
N ASN A 27 -28.31 -55.55 38.51
CA ASN A 27 -27.33 -55.46 39.60
C ASN A 27 -25.96 -54.98 39.12
N ASN A 28 -25.50 -55.47 37.96
CA ASN A 28 -24.25 -55.01 37.36
C ASN A 28 -24.35 -53.54 36.94
N GLN A 29 -25.50 -53.13 36.38
CA GLN A 29 -25.74 -51.73 36.04
C GLN A 29 -25.73 -50.81 37.25
N ILE A 30 -26.27 -51.24 38.39
CA ILE A 30 -26.22 -50.49 39.63
C ILE A 30 -24.81 -50.44 40.21
N ALA A 31 -24.09 -51.56 40.17
CA ALA A 31 -22.73 -51.70 40.72
C ALA A 31 -21.70 -50.93 39.88
N SER A 32 -21.80 -50.94 38.56
CA SER A 32 -20.90 -50.27 37.62
C SER A 32 -21.28 -48.84 37.32
N GLY A 33 -22.54 -48.46 37.55
CA GLY A 33 -23.08 -47.17 37.10
C GLY A 33 -23.27 -47.06 35.59
N LEU A 34 -23.07 -48.14 34.79
CA LEU A 34 -23.11 -48.16 33.36
C LEU A 34 -24.34 -48.89 32.82
N LYS A 35 -24.91 -48.39 31.70
CA LYS A 35 -26.00 -49.08 30.99
C LYS A 35 -25.57 -50.43 30.39
N ALA A 36 -24.30 -50.55 30.04
CA ALA A 36 -23.67 -51.77 29.52
C ALA A 36 -22.22 -51.83 29.99
N GLU A 37 -21.83 -52.88 30.67
CA GLU A 37 -20.45 -53.12 31.13
C GLU A 37 -19.59 -53.66 30.02
N TYR A 38 -20.17 -54.53 29.17
CA TYR A 38 -19.48 -55.19 28.08
C TYR A 38 -20.15 -54.79 26.74
N GLY A 39 -19.32 -54.67 25.69
CA GLY A 39 -19.77 -54.20 24.36
C GLY A 39 -20.90 -55.07 23.74
N TYR A 40 -20.91 -56.34 24.04
CA TYR A 40 -21.94 -57.29 23.53
C TYR A 40 -23.32 -57.10 24.17
N GLN A 41 -23.40 -56.47 25.32
CA GLN A 41 -24.65 -56.22 26.08
C GLN A 41 -25.55 -55.19 25.38
N ASN A 42 -24.98 -54.16 24.81
CA ASN A 42 -25.70 -53.13 24.07
C ASN A 42 -24.79 -52.44 23.03
N ASN A 43 -24.89 -52.89 21.78
CA ASN A 43 -24.09 -52.40 20.69
C ASN A 43 -24.25 -50.88 20.46
N ASN A 44 -25.44 -50.31 20.71
CA ASN A 44 -25.69 -48.91 20.50
C ASN A 44 -24.97 -48.04 21.54
N VAL A 45 -25.08 -48.41 22.82
CA VAL A 45 -24.36 -47.76 23.94
C VAL A 45 -22.86 -47.88 23.77
N ASN A 46 -22.38 -49.05 23.34
CA ASN A 46 -20.97 -49.28 23.09
C ASN A 46 -20.46 -48.41 21.94
N ASN A 47 -21.19 -48.33 20.83
CA ASN A 47 -20.83 -47.50 19.70
C ASN A 47 -20.79 -46.01 20.08
N GLN A 48 -21.73 -45.55 20.89
CA GLN A 48 -21.72 -44.17 21.44
C GLN A 48 -20.51 -43.96 22.36
N ASN A 49 -20.21 -44.93 23.25
CA ASN A 49 -19.03 -44.86 24.13
C ASN A 49 -17.72 -44.75 23.34
N LEU A 50 -17.57 -45.60 22.29
CA LEU A 50 -16.41 -45.55 21.41
C LEU A 50 -16.31 -44.24 20.65
N LYS A 51 -17.43 -43.77 20.10
CA LYS A 51 -17.48 -42.51 19.35
C LYS A 51 -17.08 -41.31 20.22
N TYR A 52 -17.73 -41.15 21.37
CA TYR A 52 -17.43 -40.05 22.27
C TYR A 52 -16.06 -40.18 22.95
N GLY A 53 -15.62 -41.41 23.22
CA GLY A 53 -14.27 -41.68 23.67
C GLY A 53 -13.21 -41.31 22.67
N PHE A 54 -13.42 -41.61 21.39
CA PHE A 54 -12.52 -41.17 20.32
C PHE A 54 -12.52 -39.64 20.16
N GLU A 55 -13.70 -39.03 20.24
CA GLU A 55 -13.81 -37.55 20.13
C GLU A 55 -13.14 -36.85 21.32
N SER A 56 -13.32 -37.34 22.55
CA SER A 56 -12.62 -36.83 23.75
C SER A 56 -11.10 -36.95 23.62
N ASN A 57 -10.60 -38.12 23.21
CA ASN A 57 -9.16 -38.33 23.01
C ASN A 57 -8.59 -37.43 21.89
N THR A 58 -9.36 -37.18 20.84
CA THR A 58 -8.94 -36.28 19.75
C THR A 58 -8.84 -34.84 20.25
N LEU A 59 -9.79 -34.40 21.10
CA LEU A 59 -9.76 -33.08 21.72
C LEU A 59 -8.58 -32.94 22.70
N ASP A 60 -8.25 -34.00 23.47
CA ASP A 60 -7.07 -34.02 24.33
C ASP A 60 -5.78 -33.89 23.51
N GLN A 61 -5.61 -34.69 22.47
CA GLN A 61 -4.45 -34.59 21.60
C GLN A 61 -4.32 -33.19 20.98
N ALA A 62 -5.45 -32.61 20.52
CA ALA A 62 -5.46 -31.26 19.99
C ALA A 62 -5.14 -30.20 21.05
N HIS A 63 -5.55 -30.40 22.31
CA HIS A 63 -5.20 -29.55 23.44
C HIS A 63 -3.70 -29.62 23.72
N ASP A 64 -3.10 -30.80 23.82
CA ASP A 64 -1.69 -31.01 24.11
C ASP A 64 -0.78 -30.44 23.03
N VAL A 65 -1.17 -30.60 21.75
CA VAL A 65 -0.48 -30.02 20.61
C VAL A 65 -0.56 -28.49 20.68
N ALA A 66 -1.73 -27.93 20.98
CA ALA A 66 -1.91 -26.49 21.13
C ALA A 66 -1.10 -25.94 22.32
N GLN A 67 -1.01 -26.68 23.43
CA GLN A 67 -0.20 -26.32 24.61
C GLN A 67 1.29 -26.29 24.27
N SER A 68 1.79 -27.26 23.54
CA SER A 68 3.17 -27.31 23.09
C SER A 68 3.50 -26.15 22.15
N ALA A 69 2.62 -25.88 21.18
CA ALA A 69 2.75 -24.74 20.27
C ALA A 69 2.69 -23.40 21.01
N TYR A 70 1.79 -23.25 21.99
CA TYR A 70 1.70 -22.08 22.84
C TYR A 70 3.00 -21.84 23.61
N THR A 71 3.57 -22.87 24.20
CA THR A 71 4.84 -22.79 24.92
C THR A 71 5.99 -22.37 23.99
N SER A 72 6.01 -22.90 22.77
CA SER A 72 6.99 -22.52 21.75
C SER A 72 6.86 -21.03 21.38
N THR A 73 5.61 -20.53 21.17
CA THR A 73 5.39 -19.10 20.88
C THR A 73 5.81 -18.19 22.03
N LEU A 74 5.62 -18.58 23.28
CA LEU A 74 6.10 -17.83 24.45
C LEU A 74 7.63 -17.77 24.53
N ASN A 75 8.31 -18.85 24.17
CA ASN A 75 9.76 -18.88 24.15
C ASN A 75 10.32 -18.03 23.01
N THR A 76 9.65 -18.04 21.85
CA THR A 76 9.97 -17.16 20.72
C THR A 76 9.76 -15.70 21.12
N ASP A 77 8.70 -15.37 21.85
CA ASP A 77 8.42 -14.01 22.33
C ASP A 77 9.53 -13.47 23.24
N LYS A 78 10.06 -14.30 24.14
CA LYS A 78 11.20 -13.92 24.98
C LYS A 78 12.46 -13.60 24.16
N ALA A 79 12.79 -14.45 23.17
CA ALA A 79 13.94 -14.23 22.29
C ALA A 79 13.76 -12.97 21.43
N LEU A 80 12.55 -12.72 20.92
CA LEU A 80 12.24 -11.51 20.17
C LEU A 80 12.33 -10.25 21.04
N SER A 81 11.85 -10.31 22.27
CA SER A 81 11.94 -9.19 23.23
C SER A 81 13.40 -8.86 23.58
N GLU A 82 14.25 -9.88 23.74
CA GLU A 82 15.68 -9.72 23.96
C GLU A 82 16.37 -9.12 22.73
N LEU A 83 15.99 -9.56 21.53
CA LEU A 83 16.47 -8.99 20.28
C LEU A 83 16.07 -7.51 20.14
N SER A 84 14.81 -7.15 20.43
CA SER A 84 14.32 -5.76 20.41
C SER A 84 15.07 -4.88 21.39
N SER A 85 15.26 -5.33 22.65
CA SER A 85 16.01 -4.59 23.66
C SER A 85 17.50 -4.39 23.27
N THR A 86 18.12 -5.40 22.66
CA THR A 86 19.50 -5.29 22.17
C THR A 86 19.58 -4.31 20.98
N MET A 87 18.55 -4.27 20.13
CA MET A 87 18.47 -3.30 19.03
C MET A 87 18.36 -1.87 19.54
N GLU A 88 17.58 -1.61 20.59
CA GLU A 88 17.50 -0.29 21.23
C GLU A 88 18.87 0.16 21.81
N GLN A 89 19.61 -0.76 22.41
CA GLN A 89 20.97 -0.50 22.87
C GLN A 89 21.91 -0.17 21.71
N PHE A 90 21.78 -0.91 20.61
CA PHE A 90 22.54 -0.65 19.38
C PHE A 90 22.24 0.74 18.84
N LYS A 91 20.95 1.10 18.74
CA LYS A 91 20.52 2.44 18.32
C LYS A 91 21.08 3.54 19.21
N THR A 92 21.03 3.37 20.52
CA THR A 92 21.58 4.34 21.49
C THR A 92 23.07 4.57 21.26
N LYS A 93 23.83 3.50 21.04
CA LYS A 93 25.27 3.59 20.74
C LYS A 93 25.54 4.23 19.39
N LEU A 94 24.69 3.96 18.40
CA LEU A 94 24.80 4.58 17.07
C LEU A 94 24.53 6.08 17.11
N ILE A 95 23.49 6.52 17.84
CA ILE A 95 23.21 7.95 18.08
C ILE A 95 24.38 8.62 18.78
N GLN A 96 25.02 7.94 19.76
CA GLN A 96 26.23 8.43 20.38
C GLN A 96 27.35 8.64 19.34
N ALA A 97 27.51 7.69 18.40
CA ALA A 97 28.53 7.79 17.34
C ALA A 97 28.27 8.93 16.35
N ALA A 98 27.00 9.33 16.15
CA ALA A 98 26.58 10.40 15.25
C ALA A 98 26.95 11.81 15.75
N SER A 99 27.48 11.95 16.97
CA SER A 99 27.92 13.24 17.51
C SER A 99 29.30 13.62 16.95
N ASP A 100 29.44 14.82 16.44
CA ASP A 100 30.67 15.35 15.79
C ASP A 100 31.89 15.47 16.71
N VAL A 101 31.72 15.21 18.01
CA VAL A 101 32.78 15.40 19.05
C VAL A 101 33.74 14.20 19.16
N HIS A 102 33.47 13.08 18.47
CA HIS A 102 34.22 11.86 18.66
C HIS A 102 35.56 11.79 17.87
N SER A 103 36.65 11.54 18.57
CA SER A 103 37.94 11.19 17.95
C SER A 103 37.86 9.82 17.26
N THR A 104 38.77 9.56 16.35
CA THR A 104 38.88 8.25 15.68
C THR A 104 38.94 7.08 16.69
N THR A 105 39.66 7.25 17.78
CA THR A 105 39.78 6.22 18.86
C THR A 105 38.43 6.00 19.56
N SER A 106 37.69 7.07 19.82
CA SER A 106 36.37 6.97 20.44
C SER A 106 35.37 6.26 19.52
N ARG A 107 35.39 6.59 18.21
CA ARG A 107 34.54 5.89 17.21
C ARG A 107 34.89 4.41 17.09
N GLN A 108 36.20 4.05 17.12
CA GLN A 108 36.61 2.64 17.11
C GLN A 108 36.12 1.89 18.35
N ALA A 109 36.11 2.53 19.52
CA ALA A 109 35.56 1.92 20.74
C ALA A 109 34.06 1.69 20.63
N ILE A 110 33.29 2.67 20.10
CA ILE A 110 31.86 2.53 19.86
C ILE A 110 31.59 1.44 18.81
N ALA A 111 32.37 1.38 17.73
CA ALA A 111 32.21 0.34 16.71
C ALA A 111 32.45 -1.07 17.30
N LEU A 112 33.40 -1.21 18.23
CA LEU A 112 33.63 -2.47 18.93
C LEU A 112 32.47 -2.85 19.85
N ASP A 113 31.87 -1.88 20.55
CA ASP A 113 30.66 -2.11 21.36
C ASP A 113 29.49 -2.54 20.47
N LEU A 114 29.26 -1.87 19.33
CA LEU A 114 28.23 -2.25 18.35
C LEU A 114 28.45 -3.66 17.79
N ALA A 115 29.71 -4.05 17.52
CA ALA A 115 30.03 -5.40 17.06
C ALA A 115 29.67 -6.46 18.11
N LYS A 116 29.93 -6.19 19.42
CA LYS A 116 29.55 -7.08 20.51
C LYS A 116 28.05 -7.23 20.65
N LEU A 117 27.29 -6.12 20.45
CA LEU A 117 25.82 -6.17 20.43
C LEU A 117 25.30 -7.01 19.26
N LYS A 118 25.92 -6.88 18.07
CA LYS A 118 25.59 -7.77 16.92
C LYS A 118 25.87 -9.23 17.26
N ASP A 119 27.03 -9.54 17.84
CA ASP A 119 27.35 -10.93 18.24
C ASP A 119 26.34 -11.47 19.25
N HIS A 120 25.87 -10.63 20.19
CA HIS A 120 24.81 -11.00 21.10
C HIS A 120 23.50 -11.30 20.37
N MET A 121 23.10 -10.47 19.38
CA MET A 121 21.92 -10.74 18.56
C MET A 121 22.04 -12.05 17.76
N ILE A 122 23.23 -12.41 17.26
CA ILE A 122 23.46 -13.72 16.63
C ILE A 122 23.29 -14.86 17.64
N ASN A 123 23.73 -14.69 18.89
CA ASN A 123 23.50 -15.69 19.92
C ASN A 123 22.00 -15.84 20.23
N VAL A 124 21.25 -14.73 20.30
CA VAL A 124 19.78 -14.75 20.47
C VAL A 124 19.13 -15.45 19.27
N ALA A 125 19.59 -15.17 18.04
CA ALA A 125 19.10 -15.85 16.84
C ALA A 125 19.37 -17.35 16.82
N ASN A 126 20.39 -17.81 17.58
CA ASN A 126 20.75 -19.21 17.78
C ASN A 126 20.20 -19.79 19.09
N THR A 127 19.19 -19.19 19.70
CA THR A 127 18.54 -19.73 20.90
C THR A 127 17.92 -21.08 20.60
N SER A 128 18.26 -22.07 21.44
CA SER A 128 17.65 -23.40 21.39
C SER A 128 16.98 -23.75 22.72
N ILE A 129 15.88 -24.48 22.67
CA ILE A 129 15.12 -24.95 23.82
C ILE A 129 14.81 -26.43 23.62
N GLY A 130 15.20 -27.24 24.57
CA GLY A 130 15.01 -28.69 24.47
C GLY A 130 15.86 -29.33 23.34
N GLY A 131 16.87 -28.62 22.82
CA GLY A 131 17.71 -29.09 21.73
C GLY A 131 17.21 -28.64 20.33
N GLU A 132 16.09 -27.92 20.27
CA GLU A 132 15.52 -27.39 19.04
C GLU A 132 15.79 -25.88 18.94
N TYR A 133 16.29 -25.44 17.78
CA TYR A 133 16.54 -24.04 17.49
C TYR A 133 15.28 -23.31 17.04
N LEU A 134 14.98 -22.18 17.69
CA LEU A 134 13.71 -21.45 17.47
C LEU A 134 13.55 -20.88 16.07
N PHE A 135 14.62 -20.44 15.43
CA PHE A 135 14.59 -19.72 14.17
C PHE A 135 15.11 -20.51 12.97
N GLY A 136 15.29 -21.82 13.11
CA GLY A 136 15.80 -22.70 12.05
C GLY A 136 14.77 -23.00 10.92
N GLY A 137 13.51 -22.58 11.07
CA GLY A 137 12.41 -23.04 10.23
C GLY A 137 12.02 -24.46 10.59
N SER A 138 12.02 -25.40 9.64
CA SER A 138 11.87 -26.84 9.92
C SER A 138 13.20 -27.55 10.25
N LYS A 139 14.35 -26.87 10.11
CA LYS A 139 15.67 -27.37 10.45
C LYS A 139 16.06 -26.96 11.88
N VAL A 140 15.47 -27.66 12.84
CA VAL A 140 15.60 -27.33 14.27
C VAL A 140 16.82 -27.99 14.94
N ASP A 141 17.54 -28.86 14.25
CA ASP A 141 18.62 -29.70 14.77
C ASP A 141 20.01 -29.05 14.76
N ARG A 142 20.15 -27.87 14.17
CA ARG A 142 21.42 -27.15 14.03
C ARG A 142 21.28 -25.65 14.16
N PRO A 143 22.34 -24.93 14.55
CA PRO A 143 22.32 -23.48 14.64
C PRO A 143 21.91 -22.84 13.30
N PRO A 144 20.88 -21.98 13.28
CA PRO A 144 20.44 -21.34 12.04
C PRO A 144 21.43 -20.30 11.51
N PHE A 145 22.30 -19.72 12.33
CA PHE A 145 23.24 -18.69 11.92
C PHE A 145 24.69 -19.05 12.28
N ASP A 146 25.62 -18.73 11.38
CA ASP A 146 27.04 -18.72 11.71
C ASP A 146 27.48 -17.38 12.35
N LYS A 147 28.76 -17.27 12.74
CA LYS A 147 29.30 -16.04 13.31
C LYS A 147 29.34 -14.85 12.36
N ALA A 148 29.24 -15.08 11.05
CA ALA A 148 29.17 -14.04 10.03
C ALA A 148 27.72 -13.61 9.75
N GLY A 149 26.71 -14.21 10.41
CA GLY A 149 25.30 -13.91 10.21
C GLY A 149 24.69 -14.55 8.95
N ASN A 150 25.34 -15.57 8.36
CA ASN A 150 24.77 -16.32 7.26
C ASN A 150 23.73 -17.33 7.79
N TYR A 151 22.61 -17.45 7.09
CA TYR A 151 21.50 -18.30 7.48
C TYR A 151 21.54 -19.68 6.80
N TYR A 152 21.41 -20.74 7.59
CA TYR A 152 21.41 -22.15 7.17
C TYR A 152 20.10 -22.89 7.43
N GLY A 153 19.11 -22.20 7.98
CA GLY A 153 17.75 -22.70 8.13
C GLY A 153 16.97 -22.75 6.81
N ASN A 154 15.65 -22.80 6.92
CA ASN A 154 14.74 -22.66 5.78
C ASN A 154 13.55 -21.79 6.15
N ASN A 155 12.63 -21.57 5.19
CA ASN A 155 11.44 -20.75 5.40
C ASN A 155 10.17 -21.60 5.59
N GLU A 156 10.31 -22.84 6.01
CA GLU A 156 9.18 -23.72 6.26
C GLU A 156 8.58 -23.49 7.64
N ASN A 157 7.27 -23.54 7.73
CA ASN A 157 6.55 -23.40 8.98
C ASN A 157 6.38 -24.77 9.65
N LEU A 158 6.60 -24.80 10.95
CA LEU A 158 6.15 -25.90 11.82
C LEU A 158 4.69 -25.65 12.16
N ASN A 159 3.84 -26.63 11.89
CA ASN A 159 2.40 -26.47 12.03
C ASN A 159 1.87 -27.37 13.16
N ALA A 160 1.02 -26.82 13.97
CA ALA A 160 0.27 -27.53 15.00
C ALA A 160 -1.11 -27.92 14.43
N LEU A 161 -1.47 -29.19 14.54
CA LEU A 161 -2.80 -29.68 14.19
C LEU A 161 -3.73 -29.46 15.41
N ILE A 162 -4.54 -28.42 15.36
CA ILE A 162 -5.41 -27.97 16.46
C ILE A 162 -6.88 -28.37 16.31
N GLY A 163 -7.17 -29.35 15.49
CA GLY A 163 -8.52 -29.86 15.20
C GLY A 163 -8.48 -30.82 14.03
N SER A 164 -9.64 -31.28 13.58
CA SER A 164 -9.74 -32.36 12.56
C SER A 164 -8.99 -32.10 11.26
N ASN A 165 -8.76 -30.81 10.89
CA ASN A 165 -8.05 -30.43 9.67
C ASN A 165 -7.45 -29.01 9.72
N ASN A 166 -7.30 -28.43 10.90
CA ASN A 166 -6.82 -27.05 11.04
C ASN A 166 -5.35 -27.05 11.46
N LEU A 167 -4.47 -26.75 10.51
CA LEU A 167 -3.04 -26.59 10.72
C LEU A 167 -2.73 -25.10 10.94
N VAL A 168 -2.10 -24.77 12.06
CA VAL A 168 -1.70 -23.40 12.41
C VAL A 168 -0.19 -23.35 12.65
N PRO A 169 0.54 -22.44 11.97
CA PRO A 169 1.97 -22.27 12.20
C PRO A 169 2.24 -21.74 13.60
N TYR A 170 3.30 -22.26 14.26
CA TYR A 170 3.69 -21.84 15.60
C TYR A 170 5.13 -21.36 15.71
N ASN A 171 5.93 -21.52 14.66
CA ASN A 171 7.30 -21.02 14.62
C ASN A 171 7.39 -19.74 13.76
N ILE A 172 8.48 -19.03 13.94
CA ILE A 172 8.93 -17.95 13.06
C ILE A 172 10.26 -18.37 12.50
N SER A 173 10.36 -18.44 11.16
CA SER A 173 11.63 -18.76 10.53
C SER A 173 12.61 -17.60 10.66
N GLY A 174 13.90 -17.90 10.83
CA GLY A 174 14.95 -16.90 10.79
C GLY A 174 15.05 -16.20 9.43
N GLN A 175 14.62 -16.84 8.36
CA GLN A 175 14.51 -16.19 7.07
C GLN A 175 13.46 -15.06 7.09
N ASN A 176 12.33 -15.28 7.75
CA ASN A 176 11.29 -14.26 7.86
C ASN A 176 11.70 -13.10 8.77
N LEU A 177 12.40 -13.41 9.87
CA LEU A 177 12.84 -12.42 10.84
C LEU A 177 14.07 -11.64 10.39
N PHE A 178 15.12 -12.31 9.90
CA PHE A 178 16.43 -11.71 9.65
C PHE A 178 16.74 -11.47 8.16
N LEU A 179 15.99 -12.13 7.27
CA LEU A 179 16.08 -11.97 5.82
C LEU A 179 14.74 -11.57 5.22
N GLY A 180 13.90 -10.87 5.98
CA GLY A 180 12.50 -10.59 5.70
C GLY A 180 12.28 -9.78 4.42
N LYS A 181 11.04 -9.35 4.25
CA LYS A 181 10.61 -8.61 3.07
C LYS A 181 10.91 -7.13 3.22
N ASP A 182 11.55 -6.55 2.21
CA ASP A 182 11.81 -5.12 2.16
C ASP A 182 10.54 -4.36 1.73
N VAL A 183 9.98 -3.58 2.63
CA VAL A 183 8.78 -2.78 2.38
C VAL A 183 9.05 -1.51 1.56
N ASP A 184 10.32 -1.14 1.37
CA ASP A 184 10.68 0.09 0.67
C ASP A 184 10.84 -0.10 -0.84
N ARG A 185 10.80 -1.34 -1.32
CA ARG A 185 10.83 -1.63 -2.75
C ARG A 185 9.43 -1.73 -3.31
N GLN A 186 9.24 -1.14 -4.46
CA GLN A 186 7.93 -1.11 -5.07
C GLN A 186 7.78 -2.18 -6.13
N LYS A 187 7.07 -3.25 -5.78
CA LYS A 187 6.54 -4.23 -6.74
C LYS A 187 5.11 -3.92 -7.17
N ILE A 188 4.40 -3.09 -6.43
CA ILE A 188 3.06 -2.63 -6.76
C ILE A 188 3.10 -1.12 -6.81
N ILE A 189 2.66 -0.54 -7.90
CA ILE A 189 2.43 0.89 -8.03
C ILE A 189 0.95 1.14 -8.29
N THR A 190 0.43 2.25 -7.78
CA THR A 190 -0.95 2.67 -7.96
C THR A 190 -1.04 4.02 -8.66
N ALA A 191 -2.12 4.22 -9.38
CA ALA A 191 -2.41 5.47 -10.08
C ALA A 191 -2.74 6.65 -9.15
N ASN A 192 -2.60 6.55 -7.87
CA ASN A 192 -2.85 7.50 -6.79
C ASN A 192 -4.03 8.50 -6.97
N ILE A 193 -4.83 8.34 -8.00
CA ILE A 193 -6.09 9.05 -8.22
C ILE A 193 -7.22 8.02 -8.20
N LYS A 194 -8.11 8.16 -7.23
CA LYS A 194 -9.35 7.38 -7.14
C LYS A 194 -10.27 7.73 -8.30
N LYS A 195 -10.85 6.73 -8.92
CA LYS A 195 -11.78 6.90 -10.03
C LYS A 195 -13.18 6.47 -9.65
N LEU A 196 -14.12 7.37 -9.83
CA LEU A 196 -15.55 7.11 -9.62
C LEU A 196 -16.22 6.77 -10.95
N ASN A 197 -17.25 5.93 -10.89
CA ASN A 197 -18.10 5.64 -12.03
C ASN A 197 -18.90 6.90 -12.39
N GLN A 198 -18.57 7.52 -13.51
CA GLN A 198 -19.14 8.82 -13.92
C GLN A 198 -20.63 8.73 -14.24
N SER A 199 -21.08 7.62 -14.81
CA SER A 199 -22.50 7.41 -15.11
C SER A 199 -23.38 7.33 -13.84
N LYS A 200 -22.81 6.88 -12.72
CA LYS A 200 -23.53 6.81 -11.43
C LYS A 200 -23.49 8.12 -10.65
N LEU A 201 -22.57 9.02 -10.99
CA LEU A 201 -22.51 10.36 -10.38
C LEU A 201 -23.62 11.28 -10.92
N HIS A 202 -24.08 11.05 -12.14
CA HIS A 202 -25.07 11.88 -12.81
C HIS A 202 -26.29 11.10 -13.26
N PRO A 203 -27.48 11.41 -12.73
CA PRO A 203 -28.72 10.84 -13.24
C PRO A 203 -28.97 11.15 -14.72
N ASP A 204 -28.39 12.27 -15.20
CA ASP A 204 -28.57 12.72 -16.59
C ASP A 204 -27.66 11.95 -17.58
N ILE A 205 -26.57 11.36 -17.10
CA ILE A 205 -25.70 10.47 -17.87
C ILE A 205 -26.19 9.01 -17.80
N MET A 206 -26.88 8.67 -16.74
CA MET A 206 -27.52 7.36 -16.62
C MET A 206 -28.58 7.19 -17.69
N ASP A 207 -28.73 5.97 -18.18
CA ASP A 207 -29.76 5.56 -19.13
C ASP A 207 -31.11 6.31 -18.88
N ALA A 208 -31.66 6.90 -19.93
CA ALA A 208 -32.87 7.71 -19.88
C ALA A 208 -34.05 7.10 -19.10
N TYR A 209 -34.00 5.78 -18.88
CA TYR A 209 -34.99 5.02 -18.12
C TYR A 209 -34.76 4.97 -16.61
N ASN A 210 -33.58 5.35 -16.12
CA ASN A 210 -33.21 5.23 -14.70
C ASN A 210 -32.98 6.56 -13.97
N ARG A 211 -33.49 7.65 -14.45
CA ARG A 211 -33.30 9.02 -13.94
C ARG A 211 -33.84 9.30 -12.54
N THR A 212 -34.50 8.36 -11.92
CA THR A 212 -35.07 8.52 -10.57
C THR A 212 -34.07 8.18 -9.46
N GLN A 213 -32.86 7.72 -9.80
CA GLN A 213 -31.85 7.38 -8.82
C GLN A 213 -31.01 8.60 -8.46
N ASN A 214 -30.78 8.79 -7.17
CA ASN A 214 -29.83 9.80 -6.68
C ASN A 214 -28.41 9.52 -7.14
N PRO A 215 -27.59 10.55 -7.42
CA PRO A 215 -26.16 10.38 -7.68
C PRO A 215 -25.48 9.54 -6.60
N GLN A 216 -24.68 8.58 -7.00
CA GLN A 216 -23.97 7.70 -6.09
C GLN A 216 -22.46 7.76 -6.35
N GLU A 217 -21.69 8.00 -5.31
CA GLU A 217 -20.22 7.87 -5.38
C GLU A 217 -19.84 6.39 -5.31
N VAL A 218 -19.81 5.73 -6.45
CA VAL A 218 -19.37 4.33 -6.58
C VAL A 218 -18.06 4.31 -7.36
N TYR A 219 -17.05 3.63 -6.81
CA TYR A 219 -15.78 3.48 -7.49
C TYR A 219 -15.91 2.59 -8.73
N ILE A 220 -15.11 2.95 -9.75
CA ILE A 220 -15.05 2.20 -11.00
C ILE A 220 -14.47 0.80 -10.76
N ASN A 221 -14.97 -0.18 -11.50
CA ASN A 221 -14.45 -1.54 -11.51
C ASN A 221 -14.12 -2.01 -12.93
N ALA A 222 -13.41 -3.12 -13.07
CA ALA A 222 -12.93 -3.61 -14.36
C ALA A 222 -14.05 -4.00 -15.34
N GLN A 223 -15.26 -4.28 -14.85
CA GLN A 223 -16.42 -4.65 -15.65
C GLN A 223 -17.26 -3.45 -16.11
N ASP A 224 -17.03 -2.29 -15.51
CA ASP A 224 -17.66 -1.05 -15.96
C ASP A 224 -17.17 -0.68 -17.37
N THR A 225 -17.93 0.13 -18.08
CA THR A 225 -17.57 0.55 -19.44
C THR A 225 -16.52 1.65 -19.44
N LEU A 226 -15.86 1.84 -20.56
CA LEU A 226 -14.94 2.96 -20.74
C LEU A 226 -15.66 4.32 -20.61
N ARG A 227 -16.93 4.40 -21.01
CA ARG A 227 -17.79 5.59 -20.80
C ARG A 227 -18.00 5.87 -19.31
N ASP A 228 -18.19 4.83 -18.50
CA ASP A 228 -18.32 4.97 -17.04
C ASP A 228 -17.06 5.53 -16.40
N LEU A 229 -15.88 5.22 -16.95
CA LEU A 229 -14.59 5.70 -16.44
C LEU A 229 -14.32 7.16 -16.85
N ILE A 230 -14.54 7.48 -18.11
CA ILE A 230 -14.13 8.77 -18.70
C ILE A 230 -15.20 9.84 -18.50
N GLY A 231 -16.45 9.42 -18.42
CA GLY A 231 -17.62 10.26 -18.47
C GLY A 231 -18.09 10.52 -19.92
N ASP A 232 -19.38 10.50 -20.06
CA ASP A 232 -20.07 10.83 -21.29
C ASP A 232 -20.51 12.30 -21.19
N THR A 233 -20.35 13.03 -22.23
CA THR A 233 -20.73 14.45 -22.26
C THR A 233 -22.12 14.68 -22.85
N ASP A 234 -22.61 13.76 -23.69
CA ASP A 234 -23.85 13.96 -24.44
C ASP A 234 -24.85 12.81 -24.39
N ASN A 235 -24.53 11.74 -23.65
CA ASN A 235 -25.35 10.54 -23.57
C ASN A 235 -25.79 9.94 -24.93
N ASP A 236 -25.07 10.29 -26.00
CA ASP A 236 -25.30 9.75 -27.35
C ASP A 236 -24.10 8.89 -27.77
N PRO A 237 -24.17 7.55 -27.60
CA PRO A 237 -23.08 6.66 -27.95
C PRO A 237 -22.74 6.67 -29.47
N ARG A 238 -23.56 7.27 -30.32
CA ARG A 238 -23.37 7.23 -31.77
C ARG A 238 -22.29 8.20 -32.25
N ASN A 239 -22.01 9.23 -31.50
CA ASN A 239 -21.01 10.26 -31.86
C ASN A 239 -19.76 10.20 -30.99
N ASP A 240 -19.65 9.21 -30.09
CA ASP A 240 -18.50 9.03 -29.22
C ASP A 240 -17.22 8.88 -30.05
N LYS A 241 -16.26 9.76 -29.77
CA LYS A 241 -14.91 9.65 -30.33
C LYS A 241 -14.07 8.65 -29.58
N PRO A 242 -13.13 7.98 -30.22
CA PRO A 242 -12.15 7.16 -29.52
C PRO A 242 -11.41 7.97 -28.46
N GLU A 243 -11.13 7.36 -27.33
CA GLU A 243 -10.26 7.93 -26.30
C GLU A 243 -8.81 7.49 -26.56
N TYR A 244 -7.91 8.45 -26.63
CA TYR A 244 -6.48 8.22 -26.81
C TYR A 244 -5.79 8.24 -25.46
N PHE A 245 -5.06 7.17 -25.16
CA PHE A 245 -4.28 7.02 -23.93
C PHE A 245 -2.82 7.23 -24.22
N TYR A 246 -2.20 8.07 -23.40
CA TYR A 246 -0.78 8.43 -23.47
C TYR A 246 -0.14 7.92 -22.19
N LEU A 247 0.63 6.85 -22.32
CA LEU A 247 1.23 6.10 -21.23
C LEU A 247 2.75 6.16 -21.32
N GLN A 248 3.39 6.44 -20.21
CA GLN A 248 4.84 6.27 -20.08
C GLN A 248 5.15 5.65 -18.72
N GLY A 249 6.22 4.87 -18.67
CA GLY A 249 6.59 4.17 -17.46
C GLY A 249 7.91 3.44 -17.57
N VAL A 250 8.18 2.63 -16.55
CA VAL A 250 9.33 1.72 -16.48
C VAL A 250 8.82 0.31 -16.28
N ARG A 251 9.29 -0.62 -17.11
CA ARG A 251 8.95 -2.05 -17.04
C ARG A 251 9.67 -2.73 -15.88
N PRO A 252 9.25 -3.95 -15.50
CA PRO A 252 9.91 -4.77 -14.47
C PRO A 252 11.41 -4.96 -14.69
N ASP A 253 11.87 -5.02 -15.93
CA ASP A 253 13.29 -5.15 -16.29
C ASP A 253 14.08 -3.84 -16.20
N GLY A 254 13.43 -2.74 -15.77
CA GLY A 254 14.04 -1.42 -15.66
C GLY A 254 14.07 -0.62 -16.97
N SER A 255 13.56 -1.16 -18.10
CA SER A 255 13.48 -0.43 -19.36
C SER A 255 12.33 0.58 -19.34
N ALA A 256 12.63 1.83 -19.72
CA ALA A 256 11.60 2.85 -19.90
C ALA A 256 10.83 2.63 -21.21
N PHE A 257 9.57 3.02 -21.24
CA PHE A 257 8.73 2.93 -22.41
C PHE A 257 7.74 4.09 -22.52
N LYS A 258 7.29 4.34 -23.74
CA LYS A 258 6.12 5.16 -24.06
C LYS A 258 5.16 4.34 -24.92
N ALA A 259 3.88 4.50 -24.68
CA ALA A 259 2.83 3.89 -25.48
C ALA A 259 1.70 4.88 -25.73
N LYS A 260 1.15 4.85 -26.94
CA LYS A 260 -0.02 5.60 -27.35
C LYS A 260 -0.97 4.63 -28.02
N PHE A 261 -2.19 4.54 -27.52
CA PHE A 261 -3.22 3.68 -28.10
C PHE A 261 -4.59 4.34 -27.99
N ALA A 262 -5.50 3.94 -28.86
CA ALA A 262 -6.88 4.41 -28.86
C ALA A 262 -7.81 3.27 -28.46
N LEU A 263 -8.84 3.57 -27.69
CA LEU A 263 -9.94 2.67 -27.42
C LEU A 263 -11.24 3.35 -27.82
N ASP A 264 -12.06 2.64 -28.60
CA ASP A 264 -13.41 3.07 -28.89
C ASP A 264 -14.26 2.91 -27.64
N LYS A 265 -15.12 3.88 -27.32
CA LYS A 265 -15.96 3.83 -26.14
C LYS A 265 -17.06 2.77 -26.25
N GLY A 266 -17.25 2.20 -27.43
CA GLY A 266 -18.19 1.13 -27.72
C GLY A 266 -19.59 1.64 -28.05
N TYR A 267 -20.17 1.12 -29.12
CA TYR A 267 -21.47 1.50 -29.62
C TYR A 267 -22.53 0.45 -29.31
N ASN A 268 -23.68 0.88 -28.80
CA ASN A 268 -25.00 0.26 -28.93
C ASN A 268 -25.33 -1.04 -28.17
N ASN A 269 -24.43 -1.80 -27.61
CA ASN A 269 -24.82 -3.01 -26.92
C ASN A 269 -23.94 -3.20 -25.68
N LYS A 270 -24.56 -3.40 -24.50
CA LYS A 270 -23.80 -3.70 -23.26
C LYS A 270 -22.87 -4.92 -23.41
N ALA A 271 -23.13 -5.76 -24.42
CA ALA A 271 -22.28 -6.92 -24.71
C ALA A 271 -21.00 -6.57 -25.46
N ASP A 272 -21.03 -5.54 -26.32
CA ASP A 272 -19.90 -5.13 -27.17
C ASP A 272 -19.21 -3.83 -26.70
N ALA A 273 -19.63 -3.29 -25.56
CA ALA A 273 -19.03 -2.08 -24.99
C ALA A 273 -17.60 -2.34 -24.55
N THR A 274 -16.67 -1.48 -24.95
CA THR A 274 -15.30 -1.47 -24.42
C THR A 274 -15.34 -1.29 -22.91
N ARG A 275 -14.69 -2.19 -22.19
CA ARG A 275 -14.67 -2.21 -20.73
C ARG A 275 -13.37 -1.60 -20.20
N VAL A 276 -13.40 -1.25 -18.93
CA VAL A 276 -12.16 -0.86 -18.22
C VAL A 276 -11.13 -1.99 -18.25
N GLN A 277 -11.55 -3.27 -18.27
CA GLN A 277 -10.66 -4.40 -18.44
C GLN A 277 -9.84 -4.32 -19.74
N ASP A 278 -10.43 -3.85 -20.85
CA ASP A 278 -9.71 -3.69 -22.12
C ASP A 278 -8.58 -2.64 -22.00
N LEU A 279 -8.82 -1.57 -21.22
CA LEU A 279 -7.79 -0.59 -20.88
C LEU A 279 -6.67 -1.23 -20.06
N LEU A 280 -7.01 -2.00 -19.02
CA LEU A 280 -6.01 -2.69 -18.17
C LEU A 280 -5.17 -3.67 -18.99
N ASP A 281 -5.78 -4.37 -19.94
CA ASP A 281 -5.08 -5.29 -20.84
C ASP A 281 -4.11 -4.55 -21.79
N GLN A 282 -4.48 -3.37 -22.29
CA GLN A 282 -3.59 -2.54 -23.11
C GLN A 282 -2.41 -1.99 -22.27
N ILE A 283 -2.67 -1.57 -21.04
CA ILE A 283 -1.60 -1.19 -20.12
C ILE A 283 -0.67 -2.38 -19.88
N GLY A 284 -1.20 -3.57 -19.61
CA GLY A 284 -0.41 -4.79 -19.45
C GLY A 284 0.47 -5.11 -20.65
N LYS A 285 -0.04 -4.95 -21.89
CA LYS A 285 0.75 -5.10 -23.13
C LYS A 285 1.88 -4.08 -23.20
N ALA A 286 1.65 -2.82 -22.80
CA ALA A 286 2.70 -1.80 -22.76
C ALA A 286 3.82 -2.15 -21.79
N TYR A 287 3.50 -2.80 -20.67
CA TYR A 287 4.49 -3.34 -19.73
C TYR A 287 5.21 -4.59 -20.21
N GLY A 288 4.79 -5.19 -21.32
CA GLY A 288 5.44 -6.35 -21.94
C GLY A 288 4.69 -7.68 -21.77
N ASN A 289 3.43 -7.65 -21.34
CA ASN A 289 2.60 -8.85 -21.30
C ASN A 289 2.33 -9.36 -22.73
N THR A 290 2.45 -10.67 -22.88
CA THR A 290 2.09 -11.40 -24.10
C THR A 290 1.02 -12.44 -23.79
N SER A 291 0.46 -13.08 -24.81
CA SER A 291 -0.51 -14.17 -24.62
C SER A 291 0.05 -15.38 -23.86
N THR A 292 1.37 -15.54 -23.84
CA THR A 292 2.06 -16.70 -23.23
C THR A 292 2.84 -16.34 -21.97
N ASN A 293 3.13 -15.06 -21.75
CA ASN A 293 3.94 -14.61 -20.60
C ASN A 293 3.40 -13.28 -20.07
N GLN A 294 3.10 -13.28 -18.77
CA GLN A 294 2.72 -12.07 -18.04
C GLN A 294 3.89 -11.66 -17.15
N VAL A 295 4.39 -10.44 -17.35
CA VAL A 295 5.46 -9.84 -16.55
C VAL A 295 4.92 -8.85 -15.52
N ALA A 296 3.73 -8.30 -15.77
CA ALA A 296 3.04 -7.38 -14.87
C ALA A 296 1.55 -7.72 -14.79
N GLN A 297 0.99 -7.75 -13.60
CA GLN A 297 -0.44 -7.82 -13.38
C GLN A 297 -0.99 -6.40 -13.28
N VAL A 298 -1.96 -6.06 -14.12
CA VAL A 298 -2.63 -4.76 -14.08
C VAL A 298 -4.08 -4.96 -13.66
N SER A 299 -4.49 -4.26 -12.61
CA SER A 299 -5.82 -4.40 -12.00
C SER A 299 -6.30 -3.06 -11.44
N LEU A 300 -7.56 -3.01 -11.00
CA LEU A 300 -8.07 -1.91 -10.19
C LEU A 300 -8.19 -2.36 -8.74
N ASN A 301 -7.85 -1.45 -7.82
CA ASN A 301 -8.14 -1.65 -6.40
C ASN A 301 -9.58 -1.23 -6.07
N ALA A 302 -9.96 -1.36 -4.79
CA ALA A 302 -11.31 -1.04 -4.31
C ALA A 302 -11.72 0.44 -4.47
N TRP A 303 -10.76 1.34 -4.71
CA TRP A 303 -10.99 2.78 -4.91
C TRP A 303 -10.90 3.19 -6.40
N GLY A 304 -10.90 2.22 -7.32
CA GLY A 304 -10.80 2.48 -8.74
C GLY A 304 -9.44 3.04 -9.18
N GLU A 305 -8.39 2.84 -8.39
CA GLU A 305 -7.03 3.18 -8.74
C GLU A 305 -6.39 2.03 -9.52
N ILE A 306 -5.61 2.34 -10.56
CA ILE A 306 -4.90 1.33 -11.32
C ILE A 306 -3.72 0.85 -10.49
N GLU A 307 -3.67 -0.45 -10.24
CA GLU A 307 -2.55 -1.14 -9.60
C GLU A 307 -1.77 -1.93 -10.63
N ILE A 308 -0.45 -1.78 -10.61
CA ILE A 308 0.47 -2.54 -11.46
C ILE A 308 1.42 -3.29 -10.55
N ARG A 309 1.34 -4.62 -10.60
CA ARG A 309 2.17 -5.52 -9.81
C ARG A 309 3.20 -6.19 -10.69
N ASP A 310 4.46 -6.09 -10.30
CA ASP A 310 5.56 -6.85 -10.89
C ASP A 310 5.43 -8.34 -10.55
N LEU A 311 5.40 -9.19 -11.57
CA LEU A 311 5.36 -10.64 -11.44
C LEU A 311 6.74 -11.29 -11.61
N THR A 312 7.75 -10.52 -12.00
CA THR A 312 9.10 -11.04 -12.19
C THR A 312 9.82 -11.19 -10.86
N PRO A 313 10.67 -12.20 -10.68
CA PRO A 313 11.51 -12.32 -9.48
C PRO A 313 12.51 -11.17 -9.40
N GLY A 314 12.85 -10.77 -8.17
CA GLY A 314 13.89 -9.79 -7.91
C GLY A 314 13.38 -8.38 -7.63
N ARG A 315 14.22 -7.37 -7.90
CA ARG A 315 13.94 -5.97 -7.63
C ARG A 315 13.03 -5.39 -8.71
N ALA A 316 12.13 -4.52 -8.30
CA ALA A 316 11.22 -3.83 -9.21
C ALA A 316 11.61 -2.36 -9.39
N ALA A 317 11.53 -1.89 -10.63
CA ALA A 317 11.78 -0.50 -10.99
C ALA A 317 10.54 0.10 -11.69
N LEU A 318 9.36 -0.33 -11.29
CA LEU A 318 8.10 0.09 -11.92
C LEU A 318 7.88 1.60 -11.80
N ASP A 319 7.37 2.19 -12.87
CA ASP A 319 6.85 3.55 -12.89
C ASP A 319 5.66 3.64 -13.85
N PHE A 320 4.72 4.53 -13.55
CA PHE A 320 3.47 4.68 -14.30
C PHE A 320 3.02 6.13 -14.34
N HIS A 321 2.84 6.64 -15.55
CA HIS A 321 2.20 7.94 -15.79
C HIS A 321 1.27 7.81 -16.98
N MET A 322 0.01 8.17 -16.81
CA MET A 322 -0.97 8.08 -17.88
C MET A 322 -1.91 9.28 -17.85
N LEU A 323 -2.26 9.73 -19.03
CA LEU A 323 -3.40 10.62 -19.27
C LEU A 323 -4.17 10.16 -20.51
N SER A 324 -5.40 10.63 -20.64
CA SER A 324 -6.20 10.35 -21.82
C SER A 324 -6.94 11.59 -22.32
N SER A 325 -7.28 11.60 -23.60
CA SER A 325 -8.06 12.65 -24.25
C SER A 325 -8.74 12.10 -25.51
N GLU A 326 -9.83 12.72 -25.92
CA GLU A 326 -10.47 12.46 -27.21
C GLU A 326 -9.64 12.97 -28.40
N LYS A 327 -8.60 13.73 -28.14
CA LYS A 327 -7.74 14.31 -29.18
C LYS A 327 -6.50 13.48 -29.40
N ASN A 328 -6.23 13.16 -30.65
CA ASN A 328 -4.97 12.53 -31.05
C ASN A 328 -3.93 13.62 -31.33
N VAL A 329 -2.90 13.71 -30.49
CA VAL A 329 -1.79 14.66 -30.63
C VAL A 329 -0.46 13.94 -30.59
N ASP A 330 0.57 14.54 -31.17
CA ASP A 330 1.93 14.04 -31.05
C ASP A 330 2.73 14.73 -29.95
N ASP A 331 2.37 15.95 -29.59
CA ASP A 331 2.87 16.63 -28.38
C ASP A 331 1.73 16.84 -27.38
N LEU A 332 1.89 16.36 -26.16
CA LEU A 332 0.88 16.51 -25.12
C LEU A 332 0.58 17.98 -24.74
N ASN A 333 1.51 18.88 -24.99
CA ASN A 333 1.27 20.31 -24.78
C ASN A 333 0.11 20.83 -25.65
N ASP A 334 -0.12 20.24 -26.82
CA ASP A 334 -1.20 20.62 -27.72
C ASP A 334 -2.60 20.28 -27.16
N LEU A 335 -2.71 19.33 -26.24
CA LEU A 335 -3.97 19.04 -25.56
C LEU A 335 -4.43 20.21 -24.70
N PHE A 336 -3.49 20.85 -24.00
CA PHE A 336 -3.78 21.90 -23.03
C PHE A 336 -4.02 23.26 -23.69
N THR A 337 -3.42 23.51 -24.84
CA THR A 337 -3.65 24.74 -25.61
C THR A 337 -4.95 24.70 -26.40
N SER A 338 -5.50 23.52 -26.64
CA SER A 338 -6.67 23.32 -27.51
C SER A 338 -8.00 23.25 -26.78
N GLY A 339 -8.02 23.38 -25.46
CA GLY A 339 -9.23 23.21 -24.65
C GLY A 339 -9.84 21.80 -24.67
N ALA A 340 -9.06 20.81 -25.08
CA ALA A 340 -9.50 19.42 -25.08
C ALA A 340 -9.70 18.90 -23.66
N ARG A 341 -10.70 18.05 -23.46
CA ARG A 341 -10.86 17.31 -22.21
C ARG A 341 -9.65 16.39 -21.99
N VAL A 342 -9.05 16.48 -20.83
CA VAL A 342 -7.93 15.64 -20.42
C VAL A 342 -8.29 14.93 -19.12
N SER A 343 -8.20 13.61 -19.10
CA SER A 343 -8.32 12.79 -17.91
C SER A 343 -6.94 12.36 -17.42
N THR A 344 -6.64 12.64 -16.17
CA THR A 344 -5.36 12.28 -15.54
C THR A 344 -5.54 11.12 -14.57
N TYR A 345 -4.50 10.30 -14.42
CA TYR A 345 -4.49 9.13 -13.55
C TYR A 345 -3.48 9.24 -12.42
N VAL A 346 -2.73 10.34 -12.40
CA VAL A 346 -1.63 10.57 -11.48
C VAL A 346 -1.71 12.00 -10.94
N LYS A 347 -1.53 12.18 -9.62
CA LYS A 347 -1.48 13.50 -8.97
C LYS A 347 -0.10 14.13 -9.05
N SER A 348 -0.08 15.47 -9.04
CA SER A 348 1.14 16.26 -8.84
C SER A 348 1.10 16.99 -7.50
N ALA A 349 2.20 16.93 -6.76
CA ALA A 349 2.34 17.68 -5.52
C ALA A 349 2.26 19.20 -5.75
N PHE A 350 2.72 19.70 -6.90
CA PHE A 350 2.65 21.12 -7.23
C PHE A 350 1.26 21.59 -7.67
N VAL A 351 0.47 20.70 -8.21
CA VAL A 351 -0.89 21.00 -8.70
C VAL A 351 -1.91 21.04 -7.56
N ALA A 352 -1.61 20.34 -6.47
CA ALA A 352 -2.53 20.17 -5.36
C ALA A 352 -3.06 21.51 -4.80
N ASN A 353 -2.18 22.50 -4.63
CA ASN A 353 -2.52 23.76 -3.98
C ASN A 353 -3.24 24.77 -4.87
N ARG A 354 -3.57 24.42 -6.12
CA ARG A 354 -4.11 25.36 -7.12
C ARG A 354 -5.41 24.91 -7.76
N SER A 355 -5.92 23.77 -7.32
CA SER A 355 -7.09 23.13 -7.92
C SER A 355 -8.36 23.97 -7.85
N LEU A 356 -8.45 24.90 -6.90
CA LEU A 356 -9.61 25.78 -6.79
C LEU A 356 -9.69 26.83 -7.89
N GLU A 357 -8.55 27.27 -8.46
CA GLU A 357 -8.52 28.24 -9.54
C GLU A 357 -8.73 27.60 -10.92
N SER A 358 -8.54 26.31 -11.02
CA SER A 358 -8.69 25.54 -12.24
C SER A 358 -10.11 24.96 -12.42
N LEU A 359 -11.12 25.72 -12.04
CA LEU A 359 -12.50 25.39 -12.34
C LEU A 359 -12.71 25.42 -13.85
N GLN A 360 -12.85 24.23 -14.43
CA GLN A 360 -13.24 24.12 -15.83
C GLN A 360 -14.75 23.95 -15.89
N SER A 361 -15.40 24.85 -16.58
CA SER A 361 -16.71 24.58 -17.12
C SER A 361 -16.54 23.41 -18.10
N THR A 362 -17.19 22.31 -17.83
CA THR A 362 -17.31 21.22 -18.81
C THR A 362 -18.36 21.53 -19.85
N LEU A 363 -18.81 22.78 -19.96
CA LEU A 363 -19.61 23.25 -21.05
C LEU A 363 -18.75 23.21 -22.33
N ASP A 364 -18.82 22.12 -23.04
CA ASP A 364 -18.59 22.12 -24.46
C ASP A 364 -19.69 23.03 -25.04
N PRO A 365 -19.37 24.11 -25.82
CA PRO A 365 -20.38 24.94 -26.45
C PRO A 365 -21.33 24.13 -27.36
N TYR A 366 -21.04 22.89 -27.65
CA TYR A 366 -21.89 21.97 -28.41
C TYR A 366 -22.59 20.91 -27.55
N ASP A 367 -22.27 20.83 -26.23
CA ASP A 367 -22.87 19.88 -25.32
C ASP A 367 -23.74 20.58 -24.28
N HIS A 368 -25.00 20.74 -24.63
CA HIS A 368 -26.00 21.47 -23.87
C HIS A 368 -26.56 20.70 -22.65
N ARG A 369 -25.85 19.63 -22.19
CA ARG A 369 -26.48 18.68 -21.28
C ARG A 369 -25.83 18.56 -19.92
N MET A 370 -24.56 18.93 -19.78
CA MET A 370 -23.86 18.92 -18.51
C MET A 370 -23.46 20.32 -18.08
N HIS A 371 -24.21 20.85 -17.14
CA HIS A 371 -23.94 22.15 -16.56
C HIS A 371 -23.13 22.03 -15.26
N ASP A 372 -22.18 21.11 -15.28
CA ASP A 372 -21.24 20.92 -14.17
C ASP A 372 -20.04 21.79 -14.35
N ILE A 373 -19.70 22.50 -13.31
CA ILE A 373 -18.37 23.07 -13.15
C ILE A 373 -17.60 22.16 -12.19
N LYS A 374 -16.53 21.56 -12.68
CA LYS A 374 -15.66 20.70 -11.87
C LYS A 374 -14.30 21.33 -11.68
N SER A 375 -13.76 21.21 -10.47
CA SER A 375 -12.36 21.48 -10.21
C SER A 375 -11.46 20.34 -10.69
N ALA A 376 -10.16 20.59 -10.79
CA ALA A 376 -9.17 19.54 -10.72
C ALA A 376 -9.18 18.91 -9.30
N PHE A 377 -8.32 17.91 -9.05
CA PHE A 377 -8.18 17.32 -7.73
C PHE A 377 -7.70 18.34 -6.70
N ILE A 378 -8.50 18.55 -5.67
CA ILE A 378 -8.11 19.39 -4.53
C ILE A 378 -7.45 18.48 -3.50
N THR A 379 -6.18 18.71 -3.23
CA THR A 379 -5.44 17.94 -2.24
C THR A 379 -4.75 18.88 -1.25
N THR A 380 -4.48 18.36 -0.05
CA THR A 380 -3.63 19.00 0.94
C THR A 380 -2.15 18.91 0.53
N GLU A 381 -1.26 19.56 1.27
CA GLU A 381 0.19 19.46 1.06
C GLU A 381 0.70 18.00 1.12
N ASP A 382 0.05 17.14 1.91
CA ASP A 382 0.39 15.73 2.03
C ASP A 382 -0.18 14.85 0.89
N ASN A 383 -0.70 15.48 -0.18
CA ASN A 383 -1.36 14.80 -1.31
C ASN A 383 -2.61 13.96 -0.92
N THR A 384 -3.18 14.19 0.24
CA THR A 384 -4.46 13.59 0.60
C THR A 384 -5.61 14.37 -0.05
N PRO A 385 -6.68 13.71 -0.50
CA PRO A 385 -7.86 14.43 -1.02
C PRO A 385 -8.43 15.37 0.04
N ALA A 386 -8.79 16.59 -0.38
CA ALA A 386 -9.47 17.52 0.50
C ALA A 386 -10.83 16.94 0.93
N THR A 387 -11.16 17.14 2.19
CA THR A 387 -12.46 16.82 2.77
C THR A 387 -13.22 18.11 3.07
N ARG A 388 -14.49 18.03 3.40
CA ARG A 388 -15.32 19.19 3.78
C ARG A 388 -14.72 19.98 4.96
N ASN A 389 -14.04 19.28 5.85
CA ASN A 389 -13.42 19.88 7.06
C ASN A 389 -11.99 20.36 6.83
N THR A 390 -11.43 20.17 5.64
CA THR A 390 -10.06 20.60 5.33
C THR A 390 -9.97 22.13 5.35
N PRO A 391 -9.07 22.75 6.15
CA PRO A 391 -8.86 24.19 6.15
C PRO A 391 -8.40 24.67 4.76
N LEU A 392 -8.96 25.78 4.29
CA LEU A 392 -8.58 26.34 2.98
C LEU A 392 -7.11 26.79 2.94
N LYS A 393 -6.53 27.14 4.07
CA LYS A 393 -5.10 27.48 4.15
C LYS A 393 -4.17 26.29 3.87
N ASP A 394 -4.61 25.09 4.19
CA ASP A 394 -3.84 23.84 3.90
C ASP A 394 -3.88 23.49 2.40
N ILE A 395 -4.82 24.09 1.66
CA ILE A 395 -4.97 23.91 0.22
C ILE A 395 -4.29 25.05 -0.55
N LEU A 396 -4.52 26.30 -0.11
CA LEU A 396 -4.15 27.50 -0.85
C LEU A 396 -2.80 28.10 -0.41
N GLY A 397 -2.32 27.67 0.74
CA GLY A 397 -1.09 28.17 1.35
C GLY A 397 -1.31 29.46 2.18
N PRO A 398 -0.27 29.89 2.91
CA PRO A 398 -0.38 30.96 3.90
C PRO A 398 -0.58 32.37 3.30
N ASN A 399 -0.21 32.55 2.03
CA ASN A 399 -0.22 33.88 1.39
C ASN A 399 -1.59 34.33 0.88
N VAL A 400 -2.56 33.40 0.81
CA VAL A 400 -3.92 33.72 0.38
C VAL A 400 -4.74 34.25 1.56
N ALA A 401 -5.27 35.46 1.42
CA ALA A 401 -6.06 36.11 2.45
C ALA A 401 -7.58 36.03 2.17
N SER A 402 -7.97 35.97 0.91
CA SER A 402 -9.38 35.83 0.52
C SER A 402 -9.53 35.15 -0.85
N LEU A 403 -10.74 34.69 -1.11
CA LEU A 403 -11.17 34.18 -2.42
C LEU A 403 -12.20 35.13 -3.00
N LYS A 404 -12.04 35.51 -4.28
CA LYS A 404 -13.02 36.21 -5.06
C LYS A 404 -13.83 35.23 -5.89
N LEU A 405 -15.12 35.20 -5.68
CA LEU A 405 -16.07 34.39 -6.44
C LEU A 405 -16.78 35.28 -7.44
N GLU A 406 -16.71 34.98 -8.71
CA GLU A 406 -17.31 35.71 -9.83
C GLU A 406 -18.08 34.71 -10.71
N GLY A 407 -19.12 35.15 -11.36
CA GLY A 407 -19.85 34.33 -12.30
C GLY A 407 -21.18 34.90 -12.73
N THR A 408 -21.91 34.10 -13.49
CA THR A 408 -23.27 34.40 -13.97
C THR A 408 -24.30 33.59 -13.21
N ARG A 409 -25.52 34.07 -13.15
CA ARG A 409 -26.59 33.40 -12.41
C ARG A 409 -26.96 32.02 -12.98
N PRO A 410 -27.35 31.07 -12.13
CA PRO A 410 -27.98 29.85 -12.60
C PRO A 410 -29.33 30.16 -13.31
N ASN A 411 -29.80 29.25 -14.10
CA ASN A 411 -31.04 29.40 -14.82
C ASN A 411 -32.20 29.73 -13.88
N LYS A 412 -33.18 30.43 -14.41
CA LYS A 412 -34.43 30.70 -13.70
C LYS A 412 -35.18 29.39 -13.40
N PRO A 413 -36.09 29.37 -12.41
CA PRO A 413 -36.86 28.17 -12.05
C PRO A 413 -37.68 27.61 -13.21
N ASP A 414 -38.05 28.46 -14.18
CA ASP A 414 -38.78 28.06 -15.41
C ASP A 414 -37.85 27.47 -16.48
N GLY A 415 -36.53 27.37 -16.18
CA GLY A 415 -35.51 26.84 -17.06
C GLY A 415 -34.99 27.82 -18.13
N HIS A 416 -35.40 29.09 -18.10
CA HIS A 416 -34.83 30.10 -18.99
C HIS A 416 -33.41 30.46 -18.57
N ILE A 417 -32.52 30.58 -19.57
CA ILE A 417 -31.12 30.93 -19.37
C ILE A 417 -31.01 32.34 -18.77
N ASP A 418 -30.23 32.47 -17.72
CA ASP A 418 -29.89 33.76 -17.07
C ASP A 418 -28.38 33.97 -17.15
N THR A 419 -27.95 34.88 -18.06
CA THR A 419 -26.54 35.24 -18.20
C THR A 419 -26.15 36.50 -17.41
N THR A 420 -27.00 36.92 -16.48
CA THR A 420 -26.74 38.14 -15.70
C THR A 420 -25.56 37.92 -14.76
N PRO A 421 -24.50 38.74 -14.89
CA PRO A 421 -23.39 38.66 -13.93
C PRO A 421 -23.83 38.94 -12.51
N LEU A 422 -23.25 38.25 -11.56
CA LEU A 422 -23.38 38.56 -10.13
C LEU A 422 -22.28 39.50 -9.67
N GLU A 423 -22.60 40.35 -8.70
CA GLU A 423 -21.58 41.12 -8.00
C GLU A 423 -20.57 40.19 -7.36
N PRO A 424 -19.27 40.45 -7.46
CA PRO A 424 -18.26 39.54 -6.90
C PRO A 424 -18.40 39.37 -5.39
N LEU A 425 -18.34 38.17 -4.89
CA LEU A 425 -18.25 37.87 -3.46
C LEU A 425 -16.79 37.66 -3.05
N ILE A 426 -16.39 38.36 -1.99
CA ILE A 426 -15.08 38.19 -1.37
C ILE A 426 -15.26 37.34 -0.09
N LEU A 427 -14.74 36.13 -0.12
CA LEU A 427 -14.72 35.19 1.02
C LEU A 427 -13.37 35.34 1.74
N ALA A 428 -13.36 35.89 2.94
CA ALA A 428 -12.17 35.99 3.76
C ALA A 428 -11.70 34.62 4.26
N ILE A 429 -10.40 34.36 4.19
CA ILE A 429 -9.80 33.09 4.65
C ILE A 429 -9.10 33.31 5.98
N THR A 430 -9.64 32.71 7.01
CA THR A 430 -9.05 32.59 8.35
C THR A 430 -8.40 31.18 8.50
N PRO A 431 -7.61 30.95 9.56
CA PRO A 431 -7.08 29.60 9.83
C PRO A 431 -8.16 28.52 10.02
N THR A 432 -9.38 28.91 10.34
CA THR A 432 -10.53 28.00 10.59
C THR A 432 -11.50 27.89 9.42
N THR A 433 -11.30 28.66 8.35
CA THR A 433 -12.17 28.60 7.16
C THR A 433 -11.90 27.30 6.41
N THR A 434 -12.94 26.50 6.21
CA THR A 434 -12.88 25.14 5.65
C THR A 434 -13.42 25.07 4.21
N MET A 435 -13.26 23.92 3.57
CA MET A 435 -13.89 23.63 2.29
C MET A 435 -15.43 23.69 2.39
N GLN A 436 -16.03 23.32 3.52
CA GLN A 436 -17.48 23.43 3.73
C GLN A 436 -17.91 24.91 3.68
N ASP A 437 -17.16 25.81 4.30
CA ASP A 437 -17.47 27.25 4.28
C ASP A 437 -17.41 27.81 2.84
N LEU A 438 -16.45 27.33 2.02
CA LEU A 438 -16.40 27.68 0.60
C LEU A 438 -17.64 27.17 -0.15
N MET A 439 -18.00 25.92 0.06
CA MET A 439 -19.18 25.30 -0.59
C MET A 439 -20.47 26.03 -0.20
N ASP A 440 -20.62 26.37 1.06
CA ASP A 440 -21.78 27.15 1.55
C ASP A 440 -21.76 28.60 1.03
N GLY A 441 -20.57 29.19 0.91
CA GLY A 441 -20.38 30.50 0.29
C GLY A 441 -20.82 30.51 -1.19
N ILE A 442 -20.40 29.51 -1.95
CA ILE A 442 -20.84 29.35 -3.35
C ILE A 442 -22.36 29.17 -3.39
N LYS A 443 -22.90 28.24 -2.62
CA LYS A 443 -24.33 27.96 -2.60
C LYS A 443 -25.18 29.18 -2.23
N SER A 444 -24.78 29.92 -1.20
CA SER A 444 -25.50 31.12 -0.76
C SER A 444 -25.40 32.27 -1.77
N HIS A 445 -24.20 32.48 -2.34
CA HIS A 445 -23.97 33.57 -3.31
C HIS A 445 -24.83 33.42 -4.57
N PHE A 446 -25.02 32.20 -5.04
CA PHE A 446 -25.85 31.87 -6.17
C PHE A 446 -27.34 31.60 -5.79
N GLY A 447 -27.77 32.00 -4.61
CA GLY A 447 -29.16 31.99 -4.18
C GLY A 447 -29.70 30.61 -3.83
N GLY A 448 -28.86 29.68 -3.44
CA GLY A 448 -29.28 28.32 -3.00
C GLY A 448 -29.77 27.39 -4.10
N LYS A 449 -29.62 27.79 -5.38
CA LYS A 449 -30.13 27.06 -6.54
C LYS A 449 -29.11 26.08 -7.14
N LEU A 450 -27.92 26.04 -6.58
CA LEU A 450 -26.82 25.16 -7.01
C LEU A 450 -26.67 24.00 -6.03
N ASP A 451 -26.39 22.82 -6.56
CA ASP A 451 -25.80 21.76 -5.76
C ASP A 451 -24.28 21.89 -5.80
N VAL A 452 -23.70 21.93 -4.60
CA VAL A 452 -22.24 22.01 -4.43
C VAL A 452 -21.79 20.78 -3.66
N GLU A 453 -20.98 19.98 -4.30
CA GLU A 453 -20.50 18.69 -3.79
C GLU A 453 -18.99 18.62 -3.82
N LEU A 454 -18.41 17.91 -2.86
CA LEU A 454 -17.01 17.53 -2.84
C LEU A 454 -16.94 16.01 -2.86
N SER A 455 -16.41 15.46 -3.94
CA SER A 455 -16.29 14.01 -4.11
C SER A 455 -15.17 13.44 -3.22
N ASN A 456 -15.23 12.14 -2.96
CA ASN A 456 -14.23 11.43 -2.12
C ASN A 456 -12.81 11.46 -2.70
N ASP A 457 -12.68 11.69 -3.99
CA ASP A 457 -11.39 11.87 -4.68
C ASP A 457 -10.92 13.33 -4.71
N GLY A 458 -11.67 14.25 -4.11
CA GLY A 458 -11.29 15.65 -3.95
C GLY A 458 -11.67 16.57 -5.10
N HIS A 459 -12.65 16.25 -5.95
CA HIS A 459 -13.19 17.19 -6.92
C HIS A 459 -14.32 18.01 -6.31
N LEU A 460 -14.21 19.34 -6.40
CA LEU A 460 -15.34 20.24 -6.16
C LEU A 460 -16.22 20.27 -7.42
N ARG A 461 -17.49 20.00 -7.25
CA ARG A 461 -18.47 19.98 -8.32
C ARG A 461 -19.61 20.92 -8.00
N VAL A 462 -19.99 21.72 -8.96
CA VAL A 462 -21.08 22.70 -8.83
C VAL A 462 -22.04 22.51 -9.98
N VAL A 463 -23.31 22.28 -9.69
CA VAL A 463 -24.34 21.90 -10.65
C VAL A 463 -25.51 22.88 -10.57
N ASP A 464 -26.01 23.34 -11.72
CA ASP A 464 -27.22 24.17 -11.81
C ASP A 464 -28.47 23.29 -11.69
N ASN A 465 -29.16 23.39 -10.56
CA ASN A 465 -30.38 22.60 -10.27
C ASN A 465 -31.58 22.93 -11.17
N ASN A 466 -31.64 24.11 -11.74
CA ASN A 466 -32.75 24.50 -12.60
C ASN A 466 -32.71 23.81 -13.96
N VAL A 467 -31.55 23.33 -14.37
CA VAL A 467 -31.40 22.51 -15.58
C VAL A 467 -31.83 21.08 -15.32
N ARG A 468 -31.50 20.52 -14.13
CA ARG A 468 -31.93 19.16 -13.72
C ARG A 468 -33.42 19.00 -13.63
N ASN A 469 -34.13 20.06 -13.23
CA ASN A 469 -35.57 20.00 -12.92
C ASN A 469 -36.49 20.22 -14.15
N LYS A 470 -35.91 20.35 -15.36
CA LYS A 470 -36.77 20.41 -16.56
C LYS A 470 -37.49 19.09 -16.79
N ALA A 471 -38.82 19.17 -16.84
CA ALA A 471 -39.66 18.05 -17.19
C ALA A 471 -39.25 17.53 -18.58
N HIS A 472 -39.12 16.25 -18.71
CA HIS A 472 -38.82 15.56 -19.96
C HIS A 472 -39.95 15.81 -20.96
N ASP A 473 -39.66 16.52 -22.05
CA ASP A 473 -40.55 16.63 -23.22
C ASP A 473 -40.24 15.41 -24.12
N SER A 474 -41.19 14.49 -24.21
CA SER A 474 -41.07 13.25 -24.98
C SER A 474 -40.83 13.46 -26.49
N ASN A 475 -40.97 14.67 -26.99
CA ASN A 475 -40.78 15.04 -28.40
C ASN A 475 -39.46 15.71 -28.68
N LYS A 476 -38.59 15.91 -27.67
CA LYS A 476 -37.28 16.49 -27.79
C LYS A 476 -36.20 15.54 -27.30
N PRO A 477 -34.97 15.68 -27.81
CA PRO A 477 -33.86 14.94 -27.20
C PRO A 477 -33.87 15.14 -25.69
N PRO A 478 -33.52 14.12 -24.92
CA PRO A 478 -33.79 14.08 -23.45
C PRO A 478 -33.09 15.19 -22.65
N PHE A 479 -32.31 16.07 -23.26
CA PHE A 479 -31.42 17.00 -22.55
C PHE A 479 -31.33 18.38 -23.21
N ASP A 480 -32.44 19.04 -23.47
CA ASP A 480 -32.52 20.35 -24.12
C ASP A 480 -32.28 21.51 -23.13
N GLY A 481 -31.40 21.33 -22.13
CA GLY A 481 -31.22 22.32 -21.09
C GLY A 481 -29.85 23.00 -21.14
N GLU A 482 -29.78 24.20 -21.69
CA GLU A 482 -28.61 25.08 -21.55
C GLU A 482 -28.59 25.75 -20.19
N SER A 483 -27.42 26.00 -19.62
CA SER A 483 -27.26 26.88 -18.45
C SER A 483 -26.40 28.07 -18.78
N GLY A 484 -26.82 29.24 -18.32
CA GLY A 484 -25.98 30.45 -18.35
C GLY A 484 -25.00 30.56 -17.19
N PHE A 485 -24.99 29.56 -16.31
CA PHE A 485 -24.16 29.55 -15.09
C PHE A 485 -22.68 29.46 -15.40
N SER A 486 -21.91 30.34 -14.77
CA SER A 486 -20.46 30.28 -14.76
C SER A 486 -19.94 30.59 -13.36
N LEU A 487 -18.82 29.99 -12.98
CA LEU A 487 -18.12 30.24 -11.73
C LEU A 487 -16.61 30.38 -11.98
N LYS A 488 -16.04 31.46 -11.46
CA LYS A 488 -14.59 31.67 -11.41
C LYS A 488 -14.19 31.99 -9.98
N ILE A 489 -13.17 31.30 -9.50
CA ILE A 489 -12.57 31.55 -8.19
C ILE A 489 -11.17 32.14 -8.43
N THR A 490 -10.87 33.24 -7.75
CA THR A 490 -9.55 33.88 -7.80
C THR A 490 -9.03 34.08 -6.40
N SER A 491 -7.82 33.59 -6.12
CA SER A 491 -7.15 33.77 -4.83
C SER A 491 -6.55 35.19 -4.75
N LEU A 492 -6.75 35.86 -3.64
CA LEU A 492 -6.26 37.21 -3.39
C LEU A 492 -5.35 37.25 -2.17
N ASP A 493 -4.29 38.04 -2.24
CA ASP A 493 -3.42 38.35 -1.09
C ASP A 493 -4.08 39.32 -0.10
N ALA A 494 -3.38 39.67 0.97
CA ALA A 494 -3.87 40.63 1.97
C ALA A 494 -4.09 42.05 1.43
N LYS A 495 -3.57 42.36 0.24
CA LYS A 495 -3.75 43.66 -0.45
C LYS A 495 -4.90 43.62 -1.46
N GLY A 496 -5.55 42.46 -1.64
CA GLY A 496 -6.58 42.26 -2.64
C GLY A 496 -6.03 42.05 -4.07
N THR A 497 -4.73 41.84 -4.20
CA THR A 497 -4.11 41.52 -5.50
C THR A 497 -4.24 40.05 -5.77
N PRO A 498 -4.57 39.61 -7.00
CA PRO A 498 -4.55 38.21 -7.34
C PRO A 498 -3.17 37.62 -7.04
N THR A 499 -3.13 36.60 -6.22
CA THR A 499 -1.91 35.83 -6.03
C THR A 499 -1.58 35.26 -7.39
N GLN A 500 -0.39 35.52 -7.93
CA GLN A 500 0.08 34.79 -9.07
C GLN A 500 0.21 33.34 -8.61
N ALA A 501 -0.84 32.57 -8.85
CA ALA A 501 -0.69 31.16 -8.92
C ALA A 501 0.45 30.91 -9.91
N LEU A 502 1.47 30.15 -9.53
CA LEU A 502 2.44 29.64 -10.51
C LEU A 502 1.59 29.11 -11.67
N PRO A 503 1.89 29.45 -12.92
CA PRO A 503 1.06 29.00 -14.02
C PRO A 503 1.00 27.48 -13.89
N LEU A 504 -0.19 26.99 -13.58
CA LEU A 504 -0.51 25.60 -13.72
C LEU A 504 -0.39 25.31 -15.19
N ASP A 505 0.80 24.92 -15.56
CA ASP A 505 0.94 24.23 -16.79
C ASP A 505 0.31 22.85 -16.53
N TYR A 506 -0.97 22.69 -16.89
CA TYR A 506 -1.62 21.35 -16.90
C TYR A 506 -0.76 20.37 -17.67
N ALA A 507 0.04 20.88 -18.63
CA ALA A 507 1.07 20.16 -19.31
C ALA A 507 2.08 19.47 -18.38
N ASP A 508 2.26 19.94 -17.16
CA ASP A 508 3.19 19.33 -16.23
C ASP A 508 2.57 18.18 -15.40
N THR A 509 1.26 17.99 -15.42
CA THR A 509 0.60 16.94 -14.63
C THR A 509 0.96 15.51 -15.07
N TYR A 510 1.34 15.30 -16.32
CA TYR A 510 1.78 14.00 -16.85
C TYR A 510 3.30 13.76 -16.66
N LYS A 511 4.07 14.80 -16.31
CA LYS A 511 5.52 14.74 -16.13
C LYS A 511 5.94 14.34 -14.72
N GLN A 512 5.05 13.89 -13.89
CA GLN A 512 5.16 13.90 -12.44
C GLN A 512 6.24 13.04 -11.85
N THR A 513 7.11 13.70 -11.10
CA THR A 513 7.81 13.12 -9.96
C THR A 513 7.43 13.93 -8.72
N TYR A 514 7.08 13.28 -7.62
CA TYR A 514 6.90 13.96 -6.34
C TYR A 514 7.54 13.16 -5.23
N PHE A 515 7.95 13.84 -4.19
CA PHE A 515 8.68 13.28 -3.07
C PHE A 515 7.78 13.22 -1.84
N SER A 516 7.86 12.11 -1.09
CA SER A 516 7.23 12.02 0.22
C SER A 516 8.03 12.79 1.25
N ARG A 517 7.35 13.58 2.08
CA ARG A 517 7.99 14.33 3.13
C ARG A 517 7.95 13.57 4.45
N GLN A 518 9.10 13.52 5.14
CA GLN A 518 9.22 13.02 6.51
C GLN A 518 10.12 13.97 7.29
N GLY A 519 9.53 14.82 8.14
CA GLY A 519 10.25 15.83 8.89
C GLY A 519 11.03 16.79 7.99
N ALA A 520 12.35 16.82 8.16
CA ALA A 520 13.27 17.65 7.36
C ALA A 520 13.69 17.01 6.02
N TYR A 521 13.16 15.81 5.69
CA TYR A 521 13.54 15.08 4.48
C TYR A 521 12.42 15.03 3.45
N LEU A 522 12.82 15.11 2.18
CA LEU A 522 12.03 14.65 1.05
C LEU A 522 12.65 13.37 0.52
N HIS A 523 11.86 12.33 0.40
CA HIS A 523 12.32 11.02 -0.08
C HIS A 523 11.67 10.67 -1.40
N SER A 524 12.48 10.17 -2.34
CA SER A 524 11.92 9.45 -3.46
C SER A 524 11.42 8.09 -2.98
N ASN A 525 10.34 7.60 -3.59
CA ASN A 525 9.78 6.30 -3.24
C ASN A 525 10.22 5.20 -4.22
N VAL A 526 11.01 5.55 -5.23
CA VAL A 526 11.59 4.62 -6.20
C VAL A 526 13.09 4.51 -5.96
N SER A 527 13.55 3.28 -5.74
CA SER A 527 14.97 2.95 -5.74
C SER A 527 15.51 2.99 -7.16
N GLN A 528 16.58 3.73 -7.37
CA GLN A 528 17.31 3.71 -8.63
C GLN A 528 18.10 2.41 -8.71
N ILE A 529 17.89 1.64 -9.78
CA ILE A 529 18.46 0.31 -9.96
C ILE A 529 19.21 0.29 -11.28
N VAL A 530 20.37 -0.33 -11.29
CA VAL A 530 21.12 -0.62 -12.52
C VAL A 530 20.59 -1.94 -13.09
N PRO A 531 19.83 -1.95 -14.20
CA PRO A 531 19.13 -3.15 -14.69
C PRO A 531 20.06 -4.32 -15.00
N LYS A 532 21.25 -4.03 -15.51
CA LYS A 532 22.22 -5.05 -15.89
C LYS A 532 22.73 -5.92 -14.74
N THR A 533 22.90 -5.32 -13.56
CA THR A 533 23.39 -6.02 -12.36
C THR A 533 22.29 -6.26 -11.35
N MET A 534 21.13 -5.63 -11.54
CA MET A 534 20.03 -5.59 -10.58
C MET A 534 20.44 -5.05 -9.21
N ASP A 535 21.50 -4.23 -9.16
CA ASP A 535 21.96 -3.58 -7.94
C ASP A 535 21.38 -2.18 -7.80
N TYR A 536 21.30 -1.69 -6.57
CA TYR A 536 20.97 -0.29 -6.33
C TYR A 536 22.05 0.62 -6.91
N ALA A 537 21.60 1.70 -7.53
CA ALA A 537 22.51 2.74 -7.97
C ALA A 537 23.24 3.37 -6.77
N THR A 538 24.47 3.79 -7.01
CA THR A 538 25.30 4.56 -6.08
C THR A 538 25.63 5.90 -6.71
N GLY A 539 26.27 6.80 -5.98
CA GLY A 539 26.75 8.07 -6.53
C GLY A 539 27.64 7.91 -7.76
N ALA A 540 28.41 6.81 -7.83
CA ALA A 540 29.27 6.47 -8.97
C ALA A 540 28.51 5.90 -10.18
N SER A 541 27.30 5.38 -9.98
CA SER A 541 26.50 4.85 -11.10
C SER A 541 26.16 5.97 -12.07
N THR A 542 26.29 5.69 -13.38
CA THR A 542 25.88 6.67 -14.39
C THR A 542 24.37 6.63 -14.60
N LEU A 543 23.77 7.76 -15.00
CA LEU A 543 22.36 7.80 -15.36
C LEU A 543 22.05 6.83 -16.52
N ALA A 544 22.96 6.75 -17.49
CA ALA A 544 22.85 5.83 -18.61
C ALA A 544 22.77 4.36 -18.17
N SER A 545 23.52 3.97 -17.14
CA SER A 545 23.49 2.61 -16.60
C SER A 545 22.17 2.27 -15.93
N ALA A 546 21.61 3.20 -15.16
CA ALA A 546 20.31 3.01 -14.50
C ALA A 546 19.13 3.06 -15.47
N MET A 547 19.25 3.84 -16.53
CA MET A 547 18.24 3.92 -17.60
C MET A 547 18.32 2.75 -18.57
N GLY A 548 19.41 1.98 -18.55
CA GLY A 548 19.63 0.88 -19.49
C GLY A 548 19.85 1.34 -20.95
N ALA A 549 20.15 2.62 -21.18
CA ALA A 549 20.28 3.20 -22.52
C ALA A 549 21.40 4.25 -22.58
N LYS A 550 21.96 4.43 -23.78
CA LYS A 550 22.95 5.49 -24.03
C LYS A 550 22.29 6.87 -24.05
N ILE A 551 22.88 7.81 -23.34
CA ILE A 551 22.51 9.22 -23.39
C ILE A 551 23.48 9.93 -24.34
N THR A 552 22.96 10.47 -25.43
CA THR A 552 23.75 11.30 -26.36
C THR A 552 23.51 12.78 -26.15
N GLN A 553 22.26 13.15 -25.95
CA GLN A 553 21.81 14.49 -25.60
C GLN A 553 20.48 14.38 -24.88
N GLN A 554 20.36 15.02 -23.71
CA GLN A 554 19.14 15.00 -22.90
C GLN A 554 19.03 16.29 -22.07
N ASP A 555 17.83 16.83 -22.02
CA ASP A 555 17.52 18.03 -21.26
C ASP A 555 16.45 17.69 -20.22
N TYR A 556 16.70 18.07 -18.98
CA TYR A 556 15.78 17.87 -17.88
C TYR A 556 15.42 19.21 -17.23
N THR A 557 14.19 19.29 -16.74
CA THR A 557 13.74 20.45 -15.94
C THR A 557 13.57 20.03 -14.49
N MET A 558 14.10 20.86 -13.60
CA MET A 558 13.86 20.79 -12.15
C MET A 558 12.95 21.95 -11.76
N VAL A 559 11.82 21.65 -11.16
CA VAL A 559 10.94 22.67 -10.57
C VAL A 559 10.89 22.36 -9.08
N LEU A 560 11.26 23.32 -8.27
CA LEU A 560 11.36 23.11 -6.85
C LEU A 560 10.92 24.37 -6.07
N LYS A 561 10.50 24.13 -4.85
CA LYS A 561 10.36 25.14 -3.81
C LYS A 561 11.47 24.90 -2.79
N ASP A 562 12.29 25.90 -2.55
CA ASP A 562 13.40 25.79 -1.60
C ASP A 562 12.92 25.90 -0.13
N ASN A 563 13.86 25.82 0.80
CA ASN A 563 13.60 25.92 2.23
C ASN A 563 13.15 27.33 2.71
N ASN A 564 13.25 28.34 1.85
CA ASN A 564 12.71 29.69 2.09
C ASN A 564 11.34 29.92 1.42
N GLY A 565 10.80 28.91 0.73
CA GLY A 565 9.56 29.02 -0.01
C GLY A 565 9.69 29.70 -1.37
N VAL A 566 10.92 29.89 -1.88
CA VAL A 566 11.18 30.46 -3.19
C VAL A 566 11.05 29.38 -4.25
N ASP A 567 10.26 29.69 -5.30
CA ASP A 567 10.13 28.82 -6.45
C ASP A 567 11.34 28.98 -7.38
N VAL A 568 12.01 27.88 -7.68
CA VAL A 568 13.18 27.81 -8.59
C VAL A 568 12.87 26.87 -9.73
N LYS A 569 13.11 27.32 -10.96
CA LYS A 569 13.08 26.50 -12.17
C LYS A 569 14.47 26.44 -12.77
N ALA A 570 15.11 25.27 -12.69
CA ALA A 570 16.44 25.02 -13.23
C ALA A 570 16.35 24.04 -14.41
N GLN A 571 17.36 24.09 -15.27
CA GLN A 571 17.48 23.13 -16.37
C GLN A 571 18.84 22.42 -16.32
N LEU A 572 18.82 21.10 -16.44
CA LEU A 572 19.99 20.27 -16.56
C LEU A 572 20.16 19.87 -18.01
N HIS A 573 21.27 20.27 -18.62
CA HIS A 573 21.62 19.97 -19.99
C HIS A 573 22.74 18.94 -20.04
N LEU A 574 22.48 17.79 -20.63
CA LEU A 574 23.45 16.78 -20.97
C LEU A 574 23.69 16.84 -22.50
N SER A 575 24.82 17.39 -22.91
CA SER A 575 25.13 17.60 -24.33
C SER A 575 26.50 17.03 -24.67
N PRO A 576 26.82 16.81 -25.96
CA PRO A 576 28.17 16.43 -26.36
C PRO A 576 29.27 17.41 -25.88
N GLY A 577 28.91 18.67 -25.65
CA GLY A 577 29.78 19.71 -25.10
C GLY A 577 30.00 19.65 -23.59
N GLY A 578 29.27 18.82 -22.89
CA GLY A 578 29.35 18.63 -21.43
C GLY A 578 28.01 18.63 -20.73
N ALA A 579 28.04 18.47 -19.40
CA ALA A 579 26.90 18.55 -18.50
C ALA A 579 26.86 19.91 -17.81
N PHE A 580 25.71 20.57 -17.85
CA PHE A 580 25.51 21.94 -17.32
C PHE A 580 24.18 22.06 -16.58
N LEU A 581 24.22 22.90 -15.52
CA LEU A 581 23.03 23.34 -14.79
C LEU A 581 22.76 24.81 -15.11
N ASP A 582 21.60 25.11 -15.67
CA ASP A 582 21.13 26.45 -15.92
C ASP A 582 20.18 26.91 -14.80
N LEU A 583 20.57 28.01 -14.13
CA LEU A 583 19.80 28.64 -13.05
C LEU A 583 19.39 30.07 -13.46
N PRO A 584 18.13 30.52 -13.17
CA PRO A 584 17.63 31.81 -13.67
C PRO A 584 18.30 33.00 -12.97
N LYS A 585 18.77 34.00 -13.73
CA LYS A 585 19.29 35.27 -13.18
C LYS A 585 18.14 36.25 -12.91
N LYS A 586 18.21 36.96 -11.79
CA LYS A 586 17.26 38.04 -11.49
C LYS A 586 17.27 39.17 -12.53
N SER A 587 18.38 39.34 -13.21
CA SER A 587 18.58 40.36 -14.28
C SER A 587 18.13 39.88 -15.68
N GLY A 588 17.62 38.70 -15.79
CA GLY A 588 17.34 38.01 -17.07
C GLY A 588 18.53 37.19 -17.57
N GLY A 589 18.24 36.06 -18.25
CA GLY A 589 19.21 35.06 -18.64
C GLY A 589 19.48 34.00 -17.57
N VAL A 590 20.53 33.23 -17.74
CA VAL A 590 20.84 32.08 -16.86
C VAL A 590 22.30 32.12 -16.40
N TYR A 591 22.56 31.50 -15.26
CA TYR A 591 23.88 31.04 -14.85
C TYR A 591 24.11 29.66 -15.48
N HIS A 592 25.11 29.52 -16.29
CA HIS A 592 25.42 28.25 -16.97
C HIS A 592 26.58 27.57 -16.20
N ILE A 593 26.25 26.66 -15.29
CA ILE A 593 27.21 26.05 -14.36
C ILE A 593 27.64 24.70 -14.87
N PRO A 594 28.94 24.45 -15.15
CA PRO A 594 29.43 23.13 -15.54
C PRO A 594 29.43 22.19 -14.34
N LEU A 595 28.94 20.97 -14.55
CA LEU A 595 28.89 19.94 -13.55
C LEU A 595 30.12 19.02 -13.66
N TYR A 596 31.15 19.34 -12.90
CA TYR A 596 32.38 18.54 -12.86
C TYR A 596 32.19 17.26 -12.06
N ASN A 597 32.87 16.18 -12.48
CA ASN A 597 33.08 15.07 -11.59
C ASN A 597 34.12 15.49 -10.52
N ARG A 598 33.80 15.25 -9.25
CA ARG A 598 34.63 15.69 -8.09
C ARG A 598 36.03 15.06 -8.15
N ASP A 599 36.12 13.81 -8.66
CA ASP A 599 37.34 12.99 -8.63
C ASP A 599 38.26 13.21 -9.85
N ASP A 600 37.79 13.94 -10.88
CA ASP A 600 38.58 14.11 -12.11
C ASP A 600 39.80 15.01 -11.92
N THR A 601 40.95 14.48 -12.34
CA THR A 601 42.22 15.22 -12.36
C THR A 601 43.00 14.84 -13.61
N PRO A 602 43.20 15.76 -14.58
CA PRO A 602 42.70 17.15 -14.66
C PRO A 602 41.19 17.28 -14.87
N PRO A 603 40.59 18.43 -14.52
CA PRO A 603 39.18 18.64 -14.72
C PRO A 603 38.78 18.59 -16.19
N HIS A 604 37.69 17.92 -16.51
CA HIS A 604 37.11 17.90 -17.83
C HIS A 604 35.59 18.00 -17.77
N LEU A 605 34.95 18.40 -18.86
CA LEU A 605 33.48 18.43 -18.95
C LEU A 605 32.94 17.01 -19.14
N THR A 606 32.03 16.58 -18.30
CA THR A 606 31.48 15.23 -18.33
C THR A 606 30.59 15.00 -19.53
N LYS A 607 30.85 13.96 -20.29
CA LYS A 607 29.98 13.55 -21.42
C LYS A 607 28.64 13.01 -20.93
N PRO A 608 27.55 13.12 -21.68
CA PRO A 608 26.23 12.67 -21.25
C PRO A 608 26.17 11.24 -20.75
N ASN A 609 26.86 10.33 -21.43
CA ASN A 609 26.84 8.89 -21.06
C ASN A 609 27.60 8.57 -19.76
N ASP A 610 28.54 9.43 -19.39
CA ASP A 610 29.41 9.27 -18.23
C ASP A 610 28.88 10.06 -17.01
N PHE A 611 27.77 10.78 -17.17
CA PHE A 611 27.17 11.60 -16.13
C PHE A 611 26.62 10.73 -15.00
N THR A 612 27.07 10.99 -13.77
CA THR A 612 26.80 10.15 -12.61
C THR A 612 25.63 10.66 -11.75
N TYR A 613 25.07 9.80 -10.91
CA TYR A 613 24.08 10.23 -9.90
C TYR A 613 24.65 11.25 -8.93
N ARG A 614 25.93 11.16 -8.57
CA ARG A 614 26.57 12.19 -7.74
C ARG A 614 26.47 13.57 -8.37
N GLN A 615 26.77 13.69 -9.65
CA GLN A 615 26.64 14.97 -10.36
C GLN A 615 25.18 15.44 -10.46
N LEU A 616 24.23 14.52 -10.58
CA LEU A 616 22.81 14.85 -10.50
C LEU A 616 22.45 15.40 -9.10
N MET A 617 22.94 14.76 -8.03
CA MET A 617 22.72 15.24 -6.66
C MET A 617 23.35 16.60 -6.44
N ASP A 618 24.57 16.81 -6.96
CA ASP A 618 25.26 18.10 -6.94
C ASP A 618 24.42 19.21 -7.61
N ALA A 619 23.85 18.92 -8.78
CA ALA A 619 22.97 19.86 -9.49
C ALA A 619 21.71 20.18 -8.66
N MET A 620 21.08 19.18 -8.05
CA MET A 620 19.93 19.39 -7.17
C MET A 620 20.28 20.23 -5.93
N THR A 621 21.42 19.93 -5.27
CA THR A 621 21.91 20.68 -4.12
C THR A 621 22.11 22.16 -4.46
N LEU A 622 22.74 22.47 -5.60
CA LEU A 622 22.90 23.83 -6.09
C LEU A 622 21.57 24.51 -6.38
N ALA A 623 20.61 23.80 -6.99
CA ALA A 623 19.29 24.34 -7.30
C ALA A 623 18.49 24.69 -6.04
N PHE A 624 18.50 23.85 -5.02
CA PHE A 624 17.82 24.10 -3.74
C PHE A 624 18.42 25.26 -2.94
N ASN A 625 19.70 25.55 -3.13
CA ASN A 625 20.39 26.61 -2.39
C ASN A 625 20.52 27.91 -3.20
N PHE A 626 20.00 27.94 -4.40
CA PHE A 626 20.15 29.03 -5.34
C PHE A 626 19.69 30.39 -4.77
N SER A 627 18.55 30.44 -4.07
CA SER A 627 18.04 31.69 -3.49
C SER A 627 18.87 32.26 -2.30
N ASN A 628 19.72 31.38 -1.72
CA ASN A 628 20.50 31.69 -0.50
C ASN A 628 21.94 32.11 -0.76
N SER A 629 22.44 31.91 -1.98
CA SER A 629 23.85 32.16 -2.31
C SER A 629 24.06 33.53 -2.94
N ASP A 630 25.28 34.05 -2.79
CA ASP A 630 25.67 35.35 -3.44
C ASP A 630 25.72 35.12 -4.96
N PRO A 631 25.02 35.96 -5.76
CA PRO A 631 25.11 35.90 -7.24
C PRO A 631 26.55 35.87 -7.78
N LYS A 632 27.50 36.49 -7.12
CA LYS A 632 28.92 36.53 -7.51
C LYS A 632 29.56 35.14 -7.50
N GLU A 633 29.16 34.24 -6.60
CA GLU A 633 29.71 32.91 -6.52
C GLU A 633 29.28 32.05 -7.73
N TYR A 634 28.00 32.25 -8.17
CA TYR A 634 27.52 31.60 -9.41
C TYR A 634 28.20 32.21 -10.65
N GLU A 635 28.53 33.50 -10.63
CA GLU A 635 29.28 34.16 -11.72
C GLU A 635 30.71 33.60 -11.83
N GLN A 636 31.37 33.30 -10.73
CA GLN A 636 32.70 32.69 -10.72
C GLN A 636 32.70 31.23 -11.15
N ALA A 637 31.60 30.50 -10.87
CA ALA A 637 31.44 29.10 -11.22
C ALA A 637 30.90 28.87 -12.65
N GLN A 638 30.56 29.92 -13.41
CA GLN A 638 30.04 29.81 -14.77
C GLN A 638 30.99 29.10 -15.74
N ALA A 639 30.42 28.53 -16.80
CA ALA A 639 31.16 27.85 -17.84
C ALA A 639 32.24 28.74 -18.48
N GLY A 640 33.47 28.22 -18.41
CA GLY A 640 34.62 28.64 -19.14
C GLY A 640 35.38 27.42 -19.62
N ALA A 641 36.61 27.58 -20.13
CA ALA A 641 37.44 26.43 -20.37
C ALA A 641 37.68 25.66 -19.06
N PRO A 642 37.56 24.30 -19.08
CA PRO A 642 37.84 23.51 -17.89
C PRO A 642 39.23 23.79 -17.32
N SER A 643 39.29 24.20 -16.07
CA SER A 643 40.52 24.52 -15.37
C SER A 643 40.39 24.13 -13.90
N LYS A 644 41.55 24.00 -13.22
CA LYS A 644 41.55 23.78 -11.79
C LYS A 644 40.76 24.87 -11.05
N ALA A 645 40.92 26.14 -11.46
CA ALA A 645 40.23 27.26 -10.84
C ALA A 645 38.71 27.21 -10.99
N SER A 646 38.19 26.80 -12.16
CA SER A 646 36.75 26.69 -12.37
C SER A 646 36.16 25.51 -11.59
N LYS A 647 36.90 24.41 -11.47
CA LYS A 647 36.49 23.28 -10.63
C LYS A 647 36.52 23.65 -9.13
N ASP A 648 37.55 24.34 -8.67
CA ASP A 648 37.66 24.79 -7.29
C ASP A 648 36.53 25.78 -6.93
N ALA A 649 36.14 26.67 -7.83
CA ALA A 649 34.96 27.54 -7.65
C ALA A 649 33.67 26.77 -7.57
N PHE A 650 33.46 25.77 -8.44
CA PHE A 650 32.31 24.89 -8.40
C PHE A 650 32.24 24.10 -7.07
N LEU A 651 33.36 23.52 -6.60
CA LEU A 651 33.40 22.80 -5.36
C LEU A 651 33.16 23.68 -4.12
N SER A 652 33.67 24.94 -4.16
CA SER A 652 33.39 25.93 -3.10
C SER A 652 31.91 26.25 -3.02
N LEU A 653 31.26 26.52 -4.17
CA LEU A 653 29.83 26.78 -4.26
C LEU A 653 29.01 25.58 -3.74
N LEU A 654 29.39 24.38 -4.14
CA LEU A 654 28.74 23.18 -3.71
C LEU A 654 28.86 22.93 -2.21
N LYS A 655 30.06 23.19 -1.63
CA LYS A 655 30.26 23.07 -0.18
C LYS A 655 29.38 24.00 0.62
N GLN A 656 29.22 25.25 0.21
CA GLN A 656 28.33 26.20 0.86
C GLN A 656 26.86 25.78 0.73
N ALA A 657 26.46 25.28 -0.45
CA ALA A 657 25.13 24.76 -0.68
C ALA A 657 24.81 23.58 0.24
N ASP A 658 25.76 22.63 0.37
CA ASP A 658 25.62 21.45 1.21
C ASP A 658 25.44 21.73 2.71
N GLU A 659 25.89 22.89 3.19
CA GLU A 659 25.66 23.30 4.58
C GLU A 659 24.16 23.53 4.90
N ARG A 660 23.32 23.75 3.91
CA ARG A 660 21.89 24.09 4.07
C ARG A 660 20.95 23.00 3.62
N VAL A 661 21.17 22.52 2.42
CA VAL A 661 20.41 21.39 1.84
C VAL A 661 21.39 20.42 1.23
N ASP A 662 21.27 19.17 1.59
CA ASP A 662 22.05 18.07 1.10
C ASP A 662 21.17 17.12 0.28
N VAL A 663 21.66 16.70 -0.86
CA VAL A 663 20.98 15.71 -1.70
C VAL A 663 21.90 14.52 -1.91
N ASN A 664 21.41 13.34 -1.57
CA ASN A 664 22.17 12.09 -1.71
C ASN A 664 21.29 10.91 -2.14
N LEU A 665 21.93 9.81 -2.54
CA LEU A 665 21.28 8.50 -2.63
C LEU A 665 21.54 7.74 -1.34
N ASN A 666 20.47 7.16 -0.79
CA ASN A 666 20.63 6.24 0.33
C ASN A 666 21.18 4.87 -0.14
N ASP A 667 21.44 3.95 0.80
CA ASP A 667 21.91 2.60 0.55
C ASP A 667 20.98 1.76 -0.34
N ARG A 668 19.72 2.19 -0.50
CA ARG A 668 18.70 1.58 -1.36
C ARG A 668 18.51 2.28 -2.71
N GLY A 669 19.38 3.21 -3.03
CA GLY A 669 19.33 3.96 -4.28
C GLY A 669 18.14 4.92 -4.38
N GLN A 670 17.54 5.33 -3.26
CA GLN A 670 16.49 6.35 -3.22
C GLN A 670 17.11 7.72 -3.05
N VAL A 671 16.58 8.70 -3.77
CA VAL A 671 17.02 10.10 -3.61
C VAL A 671 16.44 10.67 -2.33
N GLN A 672 17.30 11.23 -1.49
CA GLN A 672 16.96 11.95 -0.28
C GLN A 672 17.40 13.41 -0.39
N ILE A 673 16.51 14.33 -0.09
CA ILE A 673 16.78 15.77 0.00
C ILE A 673 16.58 16.14 1.46
N HIS A 674 17.65 16.56 2.11
CA HIS A 674 17.69 16.88 3.54
C HIS A 674 17.81 18.38 3.79
N ASP A 675 16.83 18.96 4.46
CA ASP A 675 16.91 20.35 4.96
C ASP A 675 17.68 20.38 6.29
N LYS A 676 18.94 20.76 6.25
CA LYS A 676 19.82 20.80 7.43
C LYS A 676 19.51 21.94 8.39
N ILE A 677 18.83 22.98 7.91
CA ILE A 677 18.45 24.13 8.75
C ILE A 677 17.05 24.00 9.35
N HIS A 678 16.37 22.87 9.10
CA HIS A 678 15.05 22.58 9.63
C HIS A 678 14.04 23.72 9.45
N SER A 679 13.96 24.24 8.24
CA SER A 679 13.01 25.31 7.91
C SER A 679 11.56 24.85 8.14
N LYS A 680 10.69 25.80 8.47
CA LYS A 680 9.24 25.53 8.56
C LYS A 680 8.57 25.47 7.19
N THR A 681 9.29 25.92 6.16
CA THR A 681 8.74 25.98 4.80
C THR A 681 8.81 24.61 4.16
N PRO A 682 7.70 24.06 3.65
CA PRO A 682 7.72 22.79 2.98
C PRO A 682 8.49 22.90 1.66
N MET A 683 9.62 22.21 1.57
CA MET A 683 10.32 22.03 0.31
C MET A 683 9.48 21.13 -0.59
N GLN A 684 9.53 21.39 -1.89
CA GLN A 684 8.88 20.57 -2.92
C GLN A 684 9.87 20.37 -4.08
N PHE A 685 9.76 19.26 -4.76
CA PHE A 685 10.65 18.93 -5.87
C PHE A 685 9.92 18.17 -6.97
N MET A 686 10.15 18.57 -8.20
CA MET A 686 9.71 17.89 -9.41
C MET A 686 10.88 17.86 -10.42
N PHE A 687 11.08 16.72 -11.04
CA PHE A 687 12.13 16.51 -12.04
C PHE A 687 11.57 15.74 -13.22
N TYR A 688 11.77 16.25 -14.43
CA TYR A 688 11.25 15.60 -15.63
C TYR A 688 12.12 15.84 -16.85
N ASP A 689 12.03 14.92 -17.79
CA ASP A 689 12.61 15.03 -19.13
C ASP A 689 11.80 16.01 -19.97
N ASN A 690 12.47 16.97 -20.62
CA ASN A 690 11.82 17.98 -21.49
C ASN A 690 11.10 17.35 -22.69
N LYS A 691 11.51 16.16 -23.13
CA LYS A 691 10.86 15.38 -24.18
C LYS A 691 9.77 14.42 -23.65
N ALA A 692 9.42 14.51 -22.40
CA ALA A 692 8.37 13.66 -21.83
C ALA A 692 7.01 13.85 -22.54
N SER A 693 6.73 15.03 -23.10
CA SER A 693 5.50 15.34 -23.84
C SER A 693 5.44 14.78 -25.26
N ASP A 694 6.57 14.39 -25.85
CA ASP A 694 6.64 13.91 -27.22
C ASP A 694 6.16 12.47 -27.35
N PHE A 695 5.00 12.28 -27.99
CA PHE A 695 4.38 11.01 -28.34
C PHE A 695 4.27 10.82 -29.87
N SER A 696 5.15 11.47 -30.63
CA SER A 696 5.26 11.25 -32.06
C SER A 696 5.62 9.79 -32.40
N PRO A 697 5.27 9.29 -33.59
CA PRO A 697 5.60 7.92 -33.98
C PRO A 697 7.10 7.60 -33.90
N GLU A 698 7.95 8.62 -34.04
CA GLU A 698 9.40 8.48 -33.90
C GLU A 698 9.83 8.32 -32.43
N SER A 699 9.22 9.09 -31.53
CA SER A 699 9.47 8.99 -30.08
C SER A 699 8.99 7.65 -29.52
N LEU A 700 7.84 7.16 -29.99
CA LEU A 700 7.29 5.88 -29.57
C LEU A 700 8.16 4.68 -29.99
N LYS A 701 8.90 4.79 -31.12
CA LYS A 701 9.80 3.73 -31.60
C LYS A 701 11.14 3.69 -30.85
N ARG A 702 11.54 4.80 -30.23
CA ARG A 702 12.87 4.95 -29.62
C ARG A 702 12.97 4.44 -28.21
N ASP A 703 11.86 4.08 -27.55
CA ASP A 703 11.85 3.81 -26.12
C ASP A 703 12.72 4.83 -25.39
N THR A 704 12.29 6.10 -25.39
CA THR A 704 13.12 7.18 -24.84
C THR A 704 13.20 7.01 -23.34
N PRO A 705 14.39 6.72 -22.79
CA PRO A 705 14.53 6.49 -21.37
C PRO A 705 14.21 7.78 -20.61
N ALA A 706 13.37 7.68 -19.61
CA ALA A 706 13.08 8.76 -18.70
C ALA A 706 13.55 8.38 -17.30
N ILE A 707 14.30 9.27 -16.66
CA ILE A 707 14.61 9.09 -15.25
C ILE A 707 13.35 9.36 -14.44
N ARG A 708 12.98 8.42 -13.59
CA ARG A 708 11.93 8.57 -12.61
C ARG A 708 12.53 8.47 -11.22
N LEU A 709 12.31 9.49 -10.43
CA LEU A 709 12.78 9.52 -9.04
C LEU A 709 11.66 9.13 -8.09
N ASN A 710 10.43 9.18 -8.56
CA ASN A 710 9.26 8.92 -7.75
C ASN A 710 8.17 8.20 -8.56
N ALA A 711 7.57 7.15 -8.02
CA ALA A 711 6.44 6.46 -8.60
C ALA A 711 5.17 6.73 -7.79
N ASN A 712 4.01 6.51 -8.40
CA ASN A 712 2.71 6.61 -7.74
C ASN A 712 2.35 5.26 -7.17
N ASN A 713 2.25 5.13 -5.82
CA ASN A 713 2.46 3.80 -5.36
C ASN A 713 2.01 3.44 -3.96
N ALA A 714 1.72 2.17 -3.84
CA ALA A 714 1.77 1.45 -2.61
C ALA A 714 3.16 0.81 -2.41
N PRO A 715 3.68 0.75 -1.18
CA PRO A 715 4.92 0.06 -0.88
C PRO A 715 4.83 -1.41 -1.24
N THR A 716 5.87 -1.94 -1.80
CA THR A 716 6.00 -3.34 -2.17
C THR A 716 6.81 -4.13 -1.20
N ILE A 717 6.45 -5.38 -1.16
CA ILE A 717 7.19 -6.41 -0.45
C ILE A 717 7.95 -7.21 -1.49
N ASP A 718 9.27 -7.10 -1.48
CA ASP A 718 10.15 -7.87 -2.35
C ASP A 718 10.95 -8.88 -1.53
N THR A 719 11.20 -10.08 -2.03
CA THR A 719 11.85 -11.15 -1.31
C THR A 719 13.16 -11.57 -1.93
N PRO A 720 14.13 -11.96 -1.12
CA PRO A 720 14.45 -11.63 0.28
C PRO A 720 15.24 -10.34 0.36
N HIS A 721 15.03 -9.54 1.41
CA HIS A 721 15.51 -8.17 1.23
C HIS A 721 16.05 -7.48 2.44
N ILE A 722 15.73 -7.93 3.63
CA ILE A 722 16.43 -7.54 4.84
C ILE A 722 17.54 -8.55 5.04
N HIS A 723 18.76 -8.10 5.02
CA HIS A 723 19.88 -8.91 5.48
C HIS A 723 20.39 -8.30 6.79
N PHE A 724 19.65 -8.59 7.87
CA PHE A 724 19.77 -7.97 9.16
C PHE A 724 21.24 -7.82 9.63
N PHE A 725 21.97 -8.91 9.72
CA PHE A 725 23.36 -8.87 10.22
C PHE A 725 24.34 -8.17 9.27
N LYS A 726 24.17 -8.31 7.94
CA LYS A 726 25.01 -7.56 6.99
C LYS A 726 24.74 -6.06 7.02
N GLN A 727 23.50 -5.68 7.26
CA GLN A 727 23.14 -4.27 7.41
C GLN A 727 23.72 -3.68 8.70
N LEU A 728 23.71 -4.44 9.79
CA LEU A 728 24.41 -4.04 11.02
C LEU A 728 25.92 -3.93 10.80
N ASP A 729 26.54 -4.85 10.04
CA ASP A 729 27.95 -4.75 9.70
C ASP A 729 28.28 -3.47 8.91
N GLN A 730 27.43 -3.08 7.96
CA GLN A 730 27.58 -1.81 7.23
C GLN A 730 27.52 -0.60 8.16
N VAL A 731 26.62 -0.61 9.14
CA VAL A 731 26.52 0.46 10.14
C VAL A 731 27.75 0.50 11.05
N ILE A 732 28.22 -0.66 11.51
CA ILE A 732 29.44 -0.78 12.33
C ILE A 732 30.64 -0.25 11.56
N GLU A 733 30.78 -0.58 10.29
CA GLU A 733 31.85 -0.10 9.43
C GLU A 733 31.76 1.42 9.22
N ALA A 734 30.55 1.96 9.00
CA ALA A 734 30.32 3.40 8.91
C ALA A 734 30.83 4.14 10.15
N VAL A 735 30.56 3.59 11.35
CA VAL A 735 31.05 4.16 12.62
C VAL A 735 32.56 4.04 12.72
N ARG A 736 33.14 2.88 12.36
CA ARG A 736 34.58 2.62 12.42
C ARG A 736 35.37 3.59 11.55
N GLU A 737 34.90 3.79 10.31
CA GLU A 737 35.54 4.65 9.32
C GLU A 737 35.12 6.13 9.46
N GLY A 738 34.10 6.43 10.26
CA GLY A 738 33.59 7.79 10.45
C GLY A 738 32.80 8.32 9.23
N ILE A 739 32.13 7.42 8.50
CA ILE A 739 31.30 7.80 7.35
C ILE A 739 29.97 8.32 7.89
N ASP A 740 29.80 9.64 7.90
CA ASP A 740 28.55 10.23 8.36
C ASP A 740 27.42 9.99 7.35
N ARG A 741 27.69 10.22 6.05
CA ARG A 741 26.74 10.03 4.94
C ARG A 741 27.41 9.35 3.75
N PRO A 742 26.69 8.50 3.00
CA PRO A 742 27.19 7.99 1.74
C PRO A 742 27.42 9.16 0.77
N ASP A 743 28.50 9.10 0.01
CA ASP A 743 28.88 10.11 -0.98
C ASP A 743 29.08 11.54 -0.46
N SER A 744 29.25 11.73 0.86
CA SER A 744 29.55 13.05 1.42
C SER A 744 30.85 13.62 0.87
N LEU A 745 30.96 14.96 0.84
CA LEU A 745 32.19 15.67 0.45
C LEU A 745 33.42 15.37 1.34
N GLN A 746 33.21 14.69 2.46
CA GLN A 746 34.21 14.41 3.48
C GLN A 746 35.10 13.18 3.20
N GLY A 747 35.32 12.82 1.97
CA GLY A 747 36.51 12.05 1.64
C GLY A 747 36.35 10.57 1.27
N TYR A 748 35.13 10.06 1.17
CA TYR A 748 34.96 8.67 0.71
C TYR A 748 34.56 8.63 -0.75
N GLY A 749 35.20 7.76 -1.51
CA GLY A 749 34.97 7.66 -2.94
C GLY A 749 33.54 7.22 -3.27
N PRO A 750 33.03 7.58 -4.45
CA PRO A 750 31.67 7.30 -4.91
C PRO A 750 31.36 5.81 -5.08
N GLU A 751 32.39 4.97 -5.09
CA GLU A 751 32.27 3.52 -5.23
C GLU A 751 31.89 2.82 -3.93
N MET A 752 32.10 3.47 -2.78
CA MET A 752 31.78 2.89 -1.48
C MET A 752 30.27 2.92 -1.24
N ARG A 753 29.70 1.75 -1.29
CA ARG A 753 28.30 1.52 -0.95
C ARG A 753 28.16 1.30 0.55
N ASN A 754 28.40 2.33 1.32
CA ASN A 754 28.19 2.30 2.76
C ASN A 754 26.95 3.11 3.13
N ILE A 755 26.20 2.60 4.09
CA ILE A 755 24.96 3.24 4.53
C ILE A 755 25.21 4.60 5.20
N GLY A 756 26.36 4.80 5.81
CA GLY A 756 26.66 5.95 6.66
C GLY A 756 25.93 5.92 8.01
N ILE A 757 26.45 6.67 8.98
CA ILE A 757 25.90 6.72 10.35
C ILE A 757 24.47 7.27 10.36
N GLN A 758 24.21 8.35 9.62
CA GLN A 758 22.90 9.02 9.56
C GLN A 758 21.81 8.10 8.98
N ASN A 759 22.08 7.47 7.83
CA ASN A 759 21.14 6.52 7.26
C ASN A 759 21.07 5.22 8.06
N GLY A 760 22.16 4.89 8.79
CA GLY A 760 22.21 3.77 9.72
C GLY A 760 21.18 3.90 10.83
N ILE A 761 20.95 5.10 11.37
CA ILE A 761 19.90 5.34 12.37
C ILE A 761 18.52 5.02 11.81
N ALA A 762 18.20 5.53 10.62
CA ALA A 762 16.91 5.24 9.97
C ALA A 762 16.76 3.75 9.63
N LEU A 763 17.86 3.07 9.25
CA LEU A 763 17.84 1.64 9.03
C LEU A 763 17.55 0.85 10.32
N ILE A 764 18.16 1.23 11.44
CA ILE A 764 17.91 0.58 12.72
C ILE A 764 16.45 0.76 13.13
N ASP A 765 15.85 1.92 12.90
CA ASP A 765 14.42 2.14 13.14
C ASP A 765 13.56 1.19 12.30
N HIS A 766 13.88 1.07 11.02
CA HIS A 766 13.18 0.14 10.12
C HIS A 766 13.34 -1.34 10.55
N LEU A 767 14.53 -1.75 10.98
CA LEU A 767 14.76 -3.10 11.50
C LEU A 767 14.00 -3.33 12.82
N SER A 768 13.93 -2.31 13.69
CA SER A 768 13.15 -2.37 14.93
C SER A 768 11.65 -2.51 14.64
N ASP A 769 11.12 -1.70 13.74
CA ASP A 769 9.71 -1.81 13.27
C ASP A 769 9.40 -3.19 12.70
N HIS A 770 10.36 -3.79 11.97
CA HIS A 770 10.20 -5.15 11.47
C HIS A 770 10.14 -6.18 12.60
N ILE A 771 11.02 -6.08 13.60
CA ILE A 771 10.99 -6.95 14.78
C ILE A 771 9.64 -6.79 15.52
N GLU A 772 9.14 -5.57 15.71
CA GLU A 772 7.85 -5.32 16.37
C GLU A 772 6.68 -5.94 15.61
N LYS A 773 6.68 -5.89 14.29
CA LYS A 773 5.66 -6.59 13.47
C LYS A 773 5.72 -8.09 13.68
N ILE A 774 6.91 -8.65 13.78
CA ILE A 774 7.08 -10.09 14.03
C ILE A 774 6.63 -10.44 15.45
N ILE A 775 6.93 -9.63 16.47
CA ILE A 775 6.42 -9.77 17.84
C ILE A 775 4.89 -9.76 17.85
N ALA A 776 4.28 -8.79 17.16
CA ALA A 776 2.83 -8.70 17.07
C ALA A 776 2.20 -9.93 16.40
N SER A 777 2.84 -10.45 15.35
CA SER A 777 2.44 -11.70 14.67
C SER A 777 2.55 -12.90 15.60
N ASN A 778 3.67 -13.05 16.32
CA ASN A 778 3.87 -14.11 17.30
C ASN A 778 2.84 -14.06 18.41
N GLY A 779 2.55 -12.85 18.93
CA GLY A 779 1.51 -12.62 19.92
C GLY A 779 0.10 -13.00 19.43
N ALA A 780 -0.18 -12.83 18.14
CA ALA A 780 -1.43 -13.28 17.53
C ALA A 780 -1.52 -14.82 17.49
N HIS A 781 -0.42 -15.51 17.12
CA HIS A 781 -0.35 -16.97 17.18
C HIS A 781 -0.54 -17.49 18.60
N SER A 782 0.15 -16.91 19.57
CA SER A 782 0.04 -17.26 21.00
C SER A 782 -1.40 -17.14 21.51
N ARG A 783 -2.08 -16.01 21.22
CA ARG A 783 -3.51 -15.82 21.57
C ARG A 783 -4.40 -16.87 20.90
N ASN A 784 -4.16 -17.19 19.64
CA ASN A 784 -4.94 -18.20 18.92
C ASN A 784 -4.82 -19.56 19.62
N PHE A 785 -3.62 -20.02 19.96
CA PHE A 785 -3.43 -21.27 20.67
C PHE A 785 -4.11 -21.27 22.05
N SER A 786 -4.00 -20.19 22.80
CA SER A 786 -4.71 -20.04 24.09
C SER A 786 -6.24 -20.14 23.93
N HIS A 787 -6.81 -19.58 22.87
CA HIS A 787 -8.24 -19.69 22.58
C HIS A 787 -8.62 -21.12 22.18
N VAL A 788 -7.80 -21.80 21.39
CA VAL A 788 -8.02 -23.20 20.99
C VAL A 788 -7.98 -24.11 22.20
N MET A 789 -7.00 -23.96 23.08
CA MET A 789 -6.91 -24.74 24.31
C MET A 789 -8.18 -24.63 25.15
N ARG A 790 -8.61 -23.40 25.45
CA ARG A 790 -9.86 -23.18 26.21
C ARG A 790 -11.10 -23.76 25.52
N ARG A 791 -11.18 -23.62 24.18
CA ARG A 791 -12.27 -24.19 23.40
C ARG A 791 -12.27 -25.71 23.47
N ASN A 792 -11.11 -26.34 23.30
CA ASN A 792 -11.00 -27.79 23.31
C ASN A 792 -11.33 -28.37 24.71
N GLU A 793 -10.93 -27.69 25.76
CA GLU A 793 -11.30 -28.04 27.14
C GLU A 793 -12.81 -28.00 27.35
N VAL A 794 -13.48 -26.90 26.93
CA VAL A 794 -14.95 -26.81 27.01
C VAL A 794 -15.63 -27.90 26.19
N LEU A 795 -15.19 -28.13 24.96
CA LEU A 795 -15.76 -29.18 24.12
C LEU A 795 -15.53 -30.57 24.68
N LYS A 796 -14.36 -30.84 25.25
CA LYS A 796 -14.07 -32.10 25.93
C LYS A 796 -15.05 -32.33 27.08
N ASN A 797 -15.22 -31.35 27.99
CA ASN A 797 -16.15 -31.42 29.09
C ASN A 797 -17.59 -31.69 28.62
N GLN A 798 -18.02 -31.08 27.49
CA GLN A 798 -19.31 -31.36 26.89
C GLN A 798 -19.41 -32.80 26.35
N VAL A 799 -18.37 -33.27 25.61
CA VAL A 799 -18.32 -34.62 25.10
C VAL A 799 -18.32 -35.65 26.21
N GLU A 800 -17.58 -35.41 27.28
CA GLU A 800 -17.57 -36.31 28.47
C GLU A 800 -18.92 -36.33 29.20
N SER A 801 -19.58 -35.16 29.30
CA SER A 801 -20.96 -35.13 29.84
C SER A 801 -21.94 -35.92 28.98
N ILE A 802 -21.89 -35.72 27.66
CA ILE A 802 -22.72 -36.49 26.71
C ILE A 802 -22.40 -37.98 26.78
N ARG A 803 -21.12 -38.33 26.89
CA ARG A 803 -20.67 -39.72 27.06
C ARG A 803 -21.21 -40.32 28.34
N ALA A 804 -21.11 -39.59 29.45
CA ALA A 804 -21.65 -40.02 30.74
C ALA A 804 -23.18 -40.23 30.66
N ASP A 805 -23.91 -39.34 30.05
CA ASP A 805 -25.36 -39.47 29.83
C ASP A 805 -25.72 -40.63 28.91
N ALA A 806 -24.92 -40.87 27.88
CA ALA A 806 -25.13 -41.96 26.91
C ALA A 806 -24.84 -43.32 27.55
N THR A 807 -23.78 -43.42 28.36
CA THR A 807 -23.29 -44.70 28.92
C THR A 807 -23.72 -44.93 30.35
N GLY A 808 -23.93 -43.87 31.12
CA GLY A 808 -24.33 -43.93 32.53
C GLY A 808 -25.76 -44.45 32.70
N THR A 809 -25.98 -45.25 33.72
CA THR A 809 -27.31 -45.70 34.10
C THR A 809 -27.98 -44.76 35.10
N ASP A 810 -29.28 -44.55 34.97
CA ASP A 810 -30.06 -43.97 36.06
C ASP A 810 -30.21 -45.02 37.18
N VAL A 811 -29.37 -44.84 38.23
CA VAL A 811 -29.30 -45.77 39.35
C VAL A 811 -30.65 -45.86 40.07
N ALA A 812 -31.40 -44.75 40.20
CA ALA A 812 -32.71 -44.77 40.85
C ALA A 812 -33.73 -45.58 40.07
N GLN A 813 -33.80 -45.34 38.76
CA GLN A 813 -34.71 -46.08 37.89
C GLN A 813 -34.29 -47.53 37.76
N THR A 814 -32.99 -47.85 37.66
CA THR A 814 -32.48 -49.21 37.58
C THR A 814 -32.68 -49.98 38.91
N TYR A 815 -32.56 -49.27 40.06
CA TYR A 815 -32.88 -49.90 41.35
C TYR A 815 -34.38 -50.24 41.49
N ASN A 816 -35.25 -49.35 41.07
CA ASN A 816 -36.68 -49.62 40.99
C ASN A 816 -37.00 -50.83 40.11
N LYS A 817 -36.38 -50.88 38.95
CA LYS A 817 -36.47 -52.04 38.06
C LYS A 817 -35.91 -53.30 38.64
N PHE A 818 -34.79 -53.27 39.38
CA PHE A 818 -34.18 -54.34 40.08
C PHE A 818 -35.15 -54.88 41.16
N ALA A 819 -35.74 -53.97 42.00
CA ALA A 819 -36.72 -54.37 43.02
C ALA A 819 -37.97 -55.03 42.42
N GLN A 820 -38.51 -54.54 41.27
CA GLN A 820 -39.60 -55.16 40.54
C GLN A 820 -39.21 -56.52 40.00
N LEU A 821 -38.02 -56.63 39.39
CA LEU A 821 -37.52 -57.91 38.86
C LEU A 821 -37.32 -58.96 40.00
N ARG A 822 -36.82 -58.55 41.15
CA ARG A 822 -36.68 -59.38 42.35
C ARG A 822 -38.02 -59.85 42.83
N ASN A 823 -39.02 -58.96 42.96
CA ASN A 823 -40.40 -59.36 43.38
C ASN A 823 -40.99 -60.32 42.38
N ASN A 824 -40.78 -60.13 41.06
CA ASN A 824 -41.25 -61.02 40.01
C ASN A 824 -40.52 -62.37 40.09
N TYR A 825 -39.23 -62.38 40.42
CA TYR A 825 -38.44 -63.60 40.53
C TYR A 825 -38.92 -64.42 41.75
N ASP A 826 -39.13 -63.78 42.89
CA ASP A 826 -39.66 -64.37 44.15
C ASP A 826 -41.09 -64.93 43.92
N ALA A 827 -41.95 -64.21 43.19
CA ALA A 827 -43.27 -64.65 42.82
C ALA A 827 -43.23 -65.85 41.83
N SER A 828 -42.26 -65.89 40.95
CA SER A 828 -42.02 -66.97 40.04
C SER A 828 -41.57 -68.27 40.78
N LEU A 829 -40.63 -68.07 41.73
CA LEU A 829 -40.18 -69.14 42.60
C LEU A 829 -41.36 -69.74 43.48
N ALA A 830 -42.17 -68.88 44.06
CA ALA A 830 -43.34 -69.28 44.79
C ALA A 830 -44.37 -70.01 43.97
N SER A 831 -44.55 -69.57 42.70
CA SER A 831 -45.41 -70.23 41.73
C SER A 831 -44.85 -71.59 41.29
N ALA A 832 -43.53 -71.68 41.02
CA ALA A 832 -42.86 -72.97 40.77
C ALA A 832 -42.95 -73.96 41.91
N SER A 833 -42.81 -73.47 43.18
CA SER A 833 -42.94 -74.27 44.35
C SER A 833 -44.41 -74.89 44.50
N LYS A 834 -45.39 -73.99 44.25
CA LYS A 834 -46.82 -74.48 44.23
C LYS A 834 -47.12 -75.49 43.20
N ILE A 835 -46.56 -75.30 42.00
CA ILE A 835 -46.74 -76.24 40.88
C ILE A 835 -46.05 -77.60 41.14
N ASN A 836 -44.85 -77.54 41.80
CA ASN A 836 -44.19 -78.74 42.23
C ASN A 836 -44.96 -79.52 43.30
N GLN A 837 -45.56 -78.82 44.30
CA GLN A 837 -46.42 -79.43 45.26
C GLN A 837 -47.70 -80.01 44.66
N MET A 838 -48.35 -79.39 43.72
CA MET A 838 -49.49 -79.87 42.97
C MET A 838 -49.17 -81.11 42.12
N SER A 839 -47.96 -81.15 41.56
CA SER A 839 -47.48 -82.29 40.83
C SER A 839 -47.20 -83.45 41.69
N LEU A 840 -46.65 -83.29 42.93
CA LEU A 840 -46.44 -84.34 43.94
C LEU A 840 -47.76 -84.93 44.46
N THR A 841 -48.79 -84.04 44.66
CA THR A 841 -50.14 -84.49 45.13
C THR A 841 -50.94 -85.20 44.11
N ASN A 842 -50.66 -85.03 42.83
CA ASN A 842 -51.30 -85.80 41.76
C ASN A 842 -50.62 -87.20 41.42
N TYR A 843 -49.45 -87.41 42.07
CA TYR A 843 -48.70 -88.68 41.98
C TYR A 843 -48.82 -89.62 43.18
N MET A 844 -49.34 -89.14 44.28
CA MET A 844 -49.78 -89.91 45.45
C MET A 844 -51.28 -90.20 45.33
#